data_62b59d58cffedfccb6d065560b529368
#
_entry.id   62b59d58cffedfccb6d065560b529368
#
_cell.length_a   1.000
_cell.length_b   1.000
_cell.length_c   1.000
_cell.angle_alpha   90.00
_cell.angle_beta   90.00
_cell.angle_gamma   90.00
#
_symmetry.space_group_name_H-M   'P 1'
#
loop_
_entity.id
_entity.type
_entity.pdbx_description
1 polymer ?
#
loop_
_entity_poly.entity_id
_entity_poly.type
_entity_poly.pdbx_seq_one_letter_code
_entity_poly.pdbx_strand_id
1 'polypeptide(L)'
;MAGPSLQLIILVFILEFLHFEMIKHGYCNQNLHSICKQNEKKALIAFKEDLVDPSGRLASWRGEDCCRWNGVSCDNRTGYVVKIKLRNPYPKSFSGDGLVYELGGEVSPSLLDLKYLNHLDLSRNNFDGAQIPGFIGSLSKLKYLNLSSASFGGRIPPNLGKLSELEYLDLGHYYSQTQTVENDLKWISSLSTLKYLNLGGVDLSRAAFHWLQTLNSLSVLSELLLFECQLVNLPTSLQSVNFTSLQVLDLSNNGFNSTIPEWLFNISSLKRLDLNSNNLYGELPDALANLTSLEELDLSENYGIGGRLPRKLGNLCNLQKLVLTDNNIDGDIMEFIDGLSGCSNNRLETLDLGYNKMTGNLPKSLGSLKNLQYLILWRNSFRGSIPETIGNLLSLRELYLSYNQMSGKIPVSLGQLVSLVVVDLIENSWEGVITESHFTNLSRLRELSIGKFVHDTFVVFNMSSDWMPTFKLVYIKILGCKLGPKFPTWFRNQTELKTIVLNLVMISDVIPDWFLDMGLELEELDVAHNQLRGKVPNSLRFTAVPVSNVDLSSNWFEGPLPLWSSNLSTLYLADNMFSGPIPSNIGMELPSLTDIDLSRNNLVGTIPLSIGNLTRLTTLDISNNRLSGNIPQFWENIPMLYILDMSNNSLSGTIPNSIGSLLYLKFLILSSNNFSGELPSSLRNCTQLYSLDIGDNQFSGQIPVWIGENLPSLLILRLRNNSFSGHIPSAICRLSLLHILDISKNNLFGFIPRCVGNLSGFQIEFTSDDAARYEGNLQLVAKGRLVQYSSILNLVNSIDLSNNALSGDIPSELASLSKLGTLNLSTNHLTGRIPPDFGKLEWLETLDLSKNQLSGPIPTNLASLTFLNHLNLSYNNLTGQIPTGNQFQTLTDPSIYMGNNALCGFPLSVECDVKISPFPGQNNVDIDDKNELEKVWLFSFVGLGFFTGFWAICGFLILKTQWRDAYFQFVDRMLARNSVYLQRKFSGWVAGKENSEHSDHRARN
;
A
#
# COMPACT_ATOMS: atom_id res chain seq x y z
N MET A 1 65.04 5.32 -19.82
CA MET A 1 65.70 4.53 -20.91
C MET A 1 64.63 3.64 -21.50
N ALA A 2 63.89 4.09 -22.49
CA ALA A 2 62.95 3.28 -23.23
C ALA A 2 63.74 2.65 -24.38
N GLY A 3 63.77 1.33 -24.42
CA GLY A 3 64.56 0.57 -25.35
C GLY A 3 64.01 0.52 -26.76
N PRO A 4 64.79 0.13 -27.73
CA PRO A 4 64.48 0.18 -29.17
C PRO A 4 63.31 -0.74 -29.61
N SER A 5 62.73 -1.50 -28.76
CA SER A 5 61.55 -2.42 -29.03
C SER A 5 60.24 -1.70 -29.24
N LEU A 6 60.01 -0.53 -28.65
CA LEU A 6 58.74 0.20 -28.80
C LEU A 6 58.64 0.92 -30.16
N GLN A 7 59.77 1.41 -30.66
CA GLN A 7 59.82 2.03 -31.99
C GLN A 7 59.65 1.02 -33.12
N LEU A 8 60.09 -0.24 -32.95
CA LEU A 8 59.93 -1.31 -33.93
C LEU A 8 58.44 -1.77 -33.97
N ILE A 9 57.79 -1.84 -32.83
CA ILE A 9 56.36 -2.19 -32.73
C ILE A 9 55.47 -1.11 -33.39
N ILE A 10 55.79 0.16 -33.16
CA ILE A 10 55.09 1.27 -33.79
C ILE A 10 55.31 1.28 -35.31
N LEU A 11 56.52 0.95 -35.75
CA LEU A 11 56.84 0.89 -37.20
C LEU A 11 56.15 -0.30 -37.90
N VAL A 12 55.98 -1.44 -37.20
CA VAL A 12 55.24 -2.59 -37.69
C VAL A 12 53.76 -2.26 -37.81
N PHE A 13 53.16 -1.61 -36.78
CA PHE A 13 51.77 -1.18 -36.83
C PHE A 13 51.52 -0.11 -37.94
N ILE A 14 52.46 0.80 -38.13
CA ILE A 14 52.32 1.80 -39.23
C ILE A 14 52.51 1.12 -40.60
N LEU A 15 53.38 0.12 -40.73
CA LEU A 15 53.53 -0.66 -41.97
C LEU A 15 52.33 -1.58 -42.21
N GLU A 16 51.72 -2.18 -41.19
CA GLU A 16 50.46 -2.94 -41.33
C GLU A 16 49.32 -2.02 -41.72
N PHE A 17 49.22 -0.81 -41.09
CA PHE A 17 48.18 0.17 -41.40
C PHE A 17 48.37 0.72 -42.84
N LEU A 18 49.59 1.00 -43.26
CA LEU A 18 49.84 1.41 -44.65
C LEU A 18 49.68 0.28 -45.64
N HIS A 19 49.94 -0.98 -45.27
CA HIS A 19 49.62 -2.14 -46.09
C HIS A 19 48.12 -2.38 -46.21
N PHE A 20 47.35 -2.13 -45.15
CA PHE A 20 45.91 -2.22 -45.11
C PHE A 20 45.26 -1.07 -45.97
N GLU A 21 45.85 0.13 -45.94
CA GLU A 21 45.42 1.25 -46.82
C GLU A 21 45.81 1.04 -48.27
N MET A 22 46.99 0.44 -48.57
CA MET A 22 47.42 0.11 -49.93
C MET A 22 46.61 -1.06 -50.54
N ILE A 23 46.13 -2.00 -49.73
CA ILE A 23 45.20 -3.04 -50.17
C ILE A 23 43.83 -2.45 -50.47
N LYS A 24 43.43 -1.40 -49.78
CA LYS A 24 42.20 -0.64 -50.12
C LYS A 24 42.26 0.11 -51.45
N HIS A 25 43.46 0.47 -51.91
CA HIS A 25 43.64 1.22 -53.14
C HIS A 25 44.09 0.37 -54.37
N GLY A 26 44.35 -0.93 -54.17
CA GLY A 26 44.86 -1.83 -55.21
C GLY A 26 43.88 -2.74 -55.91
N TYR A 27 42.57 -2.72 -55.54
CA TYR A 27 41.53 -3.39 -56.33
C TYR A 27 40.58 -2.36 -56.85
N CYS A 28 40.93 -1.69 -57.96
CA CYS A 28 39.95 -1.13 -58.87
C CYS A 28 39.26 -2.28 -59.58
N ASN A 29 38.45 -3.08 -58.82
CA ASN A 29 37.42 -3.86 -59.45
C ASN A 29 36.32 -2.85 -59.70
N GLN A 30 36.08 -2.56 -60.95
CA GLN A 30 34.82 -1.98 -61.42
C GLN A 30 33.71 -2.92 -61.00
N ASN A 31 33.29 -2.83 -59.68
CA ASN A 31 31.97 -3.22 -59.33
C ASN A 31 31.07 -2.27 -60.08
N LEU A 32 30.53 -2.75 -61.22
CA LEU A 32 29.31 -2.19 -61.79
C LEU A 32 28.28 -2.21 -60.66
N HIS A 33 28.22 -1.17 -59.83
CA HIS A 33 27.04 -0.92 -59.02
C HIS A 33 25.89 -0.76 -59.98
N SER A 34 25.04 -1.75 -60.05
CA SER A 34 23.87 -1.66 -60.86
C SER A 34 23.01 -0.54 -60.32
N ILE A 35 22.81 0.50 -61.11
CA ILE A 35 22.00 1.69 -60.82
C ILE A 35 20.55 1.20 -60.55
N CYS A 36 19.88 1.84 -59.64
CA CYS A 36 18.46 1.63 -59.32
C CYS A 36 17.60 1.56 -60.59
N LYS A 37 16.68 0.61 -60.68
CA LYS A 37 15.75 0.50 -61.80
C LYS A 37 14.80 1.68 -61.84
N GLN A 38 14.65 2.33 -63.03
CA GLN A 38 13.86 3.54 -63.20
C GLN A 38 12.38 3.38 -62.79
N ASN A 39 11.78 2.21 -63.04
CA ASN A 39 10.42 1.93 -62.61
C ASN A 39 10.30 1.83 -61.08
N GLU A 40 11.26 1.18 -60.39
CA GLU A 40 11.28 1.09 -58.94
C GLU A 40 11.57 2.43 -58.28
N LYS A 41 12.45 3.27 -58.88
CA LYS A 41 12.65 4.65 -58.44
C LYS A 41 11.34 5.45 -58.50
N LYS A 42 10.58 5.35 -59.59
CA LYS A 42 9.27 6.02 -59.73
C LYS A 42 8.29 5.51 -58.63
N ALA A 43 8.26 4.20 -58.39
CA ALA A 43 7.42 3.60 -57.37
C ALA A 43 7.79 4.13 -55.97
N LEU A 44 9.08 4.25 -55.63
CA LEU A 44 9.53 4.80 -54.36
C LEU A 44 9.22 6.30 -54.22
N ILE A 45 9.27 7.08 -55.30
CA ILE A 45 8.89 8.49 -55.29
C ILE A 45 7.38 8.61 -54.97
N ALA A 46 6.54 7.86 -55.70
CA ALA A 46 5.11 7.82 -55.45
C ALA A 46 4.79 7.36 -54.01
N PHE A 47 5.48 6.35 -53.49
CA PHE A 47 5.36 5.93 -52.10
C PHE A 47 5.73 7.05 -51.14
N LYS A 48 6.80 7.84 -51.44
CA LYS A 48 7.20 8.97 -50.59
C LYS A 48 6.15 10.09 -50.58
N GLU A 49 5.50 10.35 -51.76
CA GLU A 49 4.50 11.42 -51.93
C GLU A 49 3.25 11.17 -51.07
N ASP A 50 2.90 9.89 -50.83
CA ASP A 50 1.77 9.49 -50.00
C ASP A 50 2.11 9.46 -48.49
N LEU A 51 3.41 9.60 -48.12
CA LEU A 51 3.86 9.63 -46.72
C LEU A 51 3.95 11.07 -46.19
N VAL A 52 3.57 11.24 -44.96
CA VAL A 52 3.78 12.47 -44.18
C VAL A 52 5.10 12.34 -43.38
N ASP A 53 6.06 13.23 -43.68
CA ASP A 53 7.41 13.23 -43.08
C ASP A 53 7.73 14.59 -42.45
N PRO A 54 7.24 14.84 -41.21
CA PRO A 54 7.42 16.13 -40.53
C PRO A 54 8.87 16.48 -40.21
N SER A 55 9.70 15.48 -39.98
CA SER A 55 11.11 15.63 -39.59
C SER A 55 12.10 15.55 -40.79
N GLY A 56 11.63 15.32 -42.01
CA GLY A 56 12.48 15.25 -43.17
C GLY A 56 13.37 14.01 -43.28
N ARG A 57 12.98 12.89 -42.70
CA ARG A 57 13.71 11.61 -42.72
C ARG A 57 13.94 11.08 -44.14
N LEU A 58 13.04 11.37 -45.06
CA LEU A 58 13.10 10.99 -46.45
C LEU A 58 13.77 12.06 -47.30
N ALA A 59 14.47 13.04 -46.73
CA ALA A 59 15.16 14.10 -47.48
C ALA A 59 16.25 13.56 -48.42
N SER A 60 16.83 12.39 -48.10
CA SER A 60 17.83 11.70 -48.95
C SER A 60 17.22 11.07 -50.20
N TRP A 61 15.89 10.94 -50.31
CA TRP A 61 15.19 10.34 -51.45
C TRP A 61 15.14 11.34 -52.63
N ARG A 62 16.33 11.62 -53.18
CA ARG A 62 16.57 12.54 -54.30
C ARG A 62 17.67 11.98 -55.21
N GLY A 63 17.75 12.45 -56.40
CA GLY A 63 18.77 12.01 -57.37
C GLY A 63 18.41 10.76 -58.15
N GLU A 64 19.34 10.25 -58.98
CA GLU A 64 19.06 9.20 -59.93
C GLU A 64 19.15 7.77 -59.38
N ASP A 65 19.88 7.58 -58.32
CA ASP A 65 20.16 6.26 -57.74
C ASP A 65 19.44 6.03 -56.38
N CYS A 66 18.26 5.39 -56.43
CA CYS A 66 17.48 5.07 -55.21
C CYS A 66 18.19 4.08 -54.30
N CYS A 67 19.19 3.35 -54.77
CA CYS A 67 19.96 2.42 -53.93
C CYS A 67 20.84 3.13 -52.90
N ARG A 68 21.02 4.45 -53.04
CA ARG A 68 21.73 5.31 -52.08
C ARG A 68 20.81 6.06 -51.10
N TRP A 69 19.51 5.86 -51.25
CA TRP A 69 18.54 6.52 -50.36
C TRP A 69 18.52 5.86 -48.97
N ASN A 70 18.46 6.68 -47.96
CA ASN A 70 18.37 6.18 -46.57
C ASN A 70 17.17 5.26 -46.40
N GLY A 71 17.37 4.05 -45.90
CA GLY A 71 16.34 3.06 -45.72
C GLY A 71 16.02 2.22 -46.95
N VAL A 72 16.61 2.48 -48.12
CA VAL A 72 16.48 1.63 -49.30
C VAL A 72 17.76 0.83 -49.55
N SER A 73 17.61 -0.45 -49.85
CA SER A 73 18.74 -1.32 -50.25
C SER A 73 18.38 -2.10 -51.50
N CYS A 74 19.34 -2.16 -52.47
CA CYS A 74 19.18 -2.93 -53.69
C CYS A 74 20.09 -4.16 -53.73
N ASP A 75 19.73 -5.13 -54.55
CA ASP A 75 20.62 -6.24 -54.88
C ASP A 75 21.81 -5.72 -55.72
N ASN A 76 23.02 -6.03 -55.32
CA ASN A 76 24.26 -5.48 -55.88
C ASN A 76 24.50 -5.89 -57.36
N ARG A 77 23.87 -6.96 -57.82
CA ARG A 77 24.07 -7.46 -59.19
C ARG A 77 23.02 -6.95 -60.16
N THR A 78 21.79 -6.87 -59.67
CA THR A 78 20.61 -6.60 -60.55
C THR A 78 20.13 -5.16 -60.46
N GLY A 79 20.42 -4.44 -59.34
CA GLY A 79 19.94 -3.09 -59.08
C GLY A 79 18.48 -3.02 -58.66
N TYR A 80 17.80 -4.13 -58.46
CA TYR A 80 16.43 -4.16 -57.93
C TYR A 80 16.39 -3.86 -56.44
N VAL A 81 15.39 -3.12 -56.04
CA VAL A 81 15.12 -2.83 -54.62
C VAL A 81 14.66 -4.10 -53.88
N VAL A 82 15.43 -4.52 -52.91
CA VAL A 82 15.13 -5.73 -52.12
C VAL A 82 14.70 -5.39 -50.69
N LYS A 83 15.01 -4.18 -50.18
CA LYS A 83 14.76 -3.83 -48.78
C LYS A 83 14.32 -2.37 -48.65
N ILE A 84 13.27 -2.16 -47.86
CA ILE A 84 12.82 -0.85 -47.35
C ILE A 84 12.82 -0.94 -45.82
N LYS A 85 13.62 -0.08 -45.16
CA LYS A 85 13.72 0.01 -43.72
C LYS A 85 13.50 1.45 -43.23
N LEU A 86 12.26 1.79 -42.92
CA LEU A 86 11.83 3.11 -42.49
C LEU A 86 11.40 3.15 -41.01
N ARG A 87 11.84 2.18 -40.21
CA ARG A 87 11.62 2.16 -38.74
C ARG A 87 12.01 3.51 -38.16
N ASN A 88 11.19 4.03 -37.24
CA ASN A 88 11.56 5.19 -36.45
C ASN A 88 12.67 4.80 -35.42
N PRO A 89 13.88 5.41 -35.52
CA PRO A 89 14.98 5.06 -34.60
C PRO A 89 14.83 5.64 -33.20
N TYR A 90 13.96 6.62 -33.01
CA TYR A 90 13.79 7.33 -31.76
C TYR A 90 12.59 6.72 -30.99
N PRO A 91 12.77 6.32 -29.71
CA PRO A 91 11.65 5.92 -28.88
C PRO A 91 10.74 7.12 -28.60
N LYS A 92 9.43 6.90 -28.39
CA LYS A 92 8.54 7.96 -27.87
C LYS A 92 9.09 8.47 -26.56
N SER A 93 9.57 9.71 -26.53
CA SER A 93 9.95 10.38 -25.29
C SER A 93 8.68 10.89 -24.61
N PHE A 94 8.50 10.61 -23.31
CA PHE A 94 7.47 11.22 -22.49
C PHE A 94 7.72 12.71 -22.21
N SER A 95 8.86 13.23 -22.56
CA SER A 95 9.17 14.66 -22.51
C SER A 95 8.56 15.35 -23.72
N GLY A 96 7.60 16.25 -23.49
CA GLY A 96 6.80 16.97 -24.46
C GLY A 96 7.53 17.95 -25.41
N ASP A 97 8.77 17.68 -25.76
CA ASP A 97 9.54 18.46 -26.72
C ASP A 97 9.27 17.98 -28.18
N GLY A 98 8.29 18.47 -28.71
CA GLY A 98 7.72 18.83 -29.99
C GLY A 98 8.28 18.34 -31.31
N LEU A 99 9.28 17.50 -31.42
CA LEU A 99 9.77 16.99 -32.71
C LEU A 99 9.23 15.59 -32.98
N VAL A 100 8.18 15.52 -33.79
CA VAL A 100 7.60 14.25 -34.24
C VAL A 100 8.48 13.66 -35.35
N TYR A 101 9.25 12.62 -34.99
CA TYR A 101 10.07 11.87 -35.92
C TYR A 101 9.31 10.73 -36.62
N GLU A 102 8.04 10.56 -36.36
CA GLU A 102 7.21 9.50 -36.89
C GLU A 102 6.79 9.84 -38.34
N LEU A 103 6.88 8.84 -39.23
CA LEU A 103 6.26 8.93 -40.53
C LEU A 103 4.76 8.62 -40.39
N GLY A 104 3.95 9.29 -41.18
CA GLY A 104 2.50 9.08 -41.28
C GLY A 104 2.03 8.99 -42.73
N GLY A 105 0.74 9.23 -42.94
CA GLY A 105 0.12 9.21 -44.28
C GLY A 105 -0.36 7.81 -44.65
N GLU A 106 -0.33 7.49 -45.95
CA GLU A 106 -0.83 6.23 -46.48
C GLU A 106 0.29 5.37 -47.07
N VAL A 107 0.17 4.05 -46.89
CA VAL A 107 1.08 3.10 -47.53
C VAL A 107 0.59 2.85 -48.95
N SER A 108 1.32 3.39 -49.93
CA SER A 108 0.94 3.43 -51.36
C SER A 108 1.00 2.07 -52.04
N PRO A 109 0.03 1.73 -52.91
CA PRO A 109 0.09 0.53 -53.75
C PRO A 109 1.25 0.54 -54.77
N SER A 110 1.95 1.67 -54.94
CA SER A 110 3.17 1.78 -55.79
C SER A 110 4.26 0.78 -55.36
N LEU A 111 4.25 0.32 -54.10
CA LEU A 111 5.15 -0.74 -53.61
C LEU A 111 5.01 -2.06 -54.37
N LEU A 112 3.90 -2.31 -55.10
CA LEU A 112 3.71 -3.51 -55.95
C LEU A 112 4.66 -3.56 -57.14
N ASP A 113 5.19 -2.42 -57.59
CA ASP A 113 6.17 -2.34 -58.64
C ASP A 113 7.55 -2.81 -58.24
N LEU A 114 7.79 -2.95 -56.93
CA LEU A 114 9.03 -3.50 -56.33
C LEU A 114 8.98 -5.03 -56.27
N LYS A 115 9.07 -5.68 -57.42
CA LYS A 115 8.84 -7.14 -57.63
C LYS A 115 9.77 -8.05 -56.84
N TYR A 116 10.92 -7.52 -56.41
CA TYR A 116 11.94 -8.28 -55.66
C TYR A 116 12.05 -7.85 -54.19
N LEU A 117 11.12 -7.00 -53.71
CA LEU A 117 11.09 -6.57 -52.33
C LEU A 117 10.90 -7.77 -51.42
N ASN A 118 11.89 -8.05 -50.57
CA ASN A 118 11.87 -9.16 -49.60
C ASN A 118 11.88 -8.68 -48.13
N HIS A 119 12.09 -7.36 -47.88
CA HIS A 119 12.13 -6.82 -46.53
C HIS A 119 11.42 -5.47 -46.49
N LEU A 120 10.36 -5.37 -45.70
CA LEU A 120 9.60 -4.15 -45.44
C LEU A 120 9.50 -3.91 -43.93
N ASP A 121 10.07 -2.78 -43.46
CA ASP A 121 10.03 -2.36 -42.05
C ASP A 121 9.53 -0.91 -41.98
N LEU A 122 8.30 -0.74 -41.49
CA LEU A 122 7.65 0.55 -41.25
C LEU A 122 7.37 0.77 -39.77
N SER A 123 7.98 -0.02 -38.87
CA SER A 123 7.70 -0.06 -37.45
C SER A 123 7.97 1.27 -36.73
N ARG A 124 7.28 1.47 -35.60
CA ARG A 124 7.41 2.66 -34.72
C ARG A 124 7.11 4.00 -35.40
N ASN A 125 6.26 4.02 -36.42
CA ASN A 125 5.74 5.20 -37.07
C ASN A 125 4.28 5.45 -36.65
N ASN A 126 3.60 6.43 -37.23
CA ASN A 126 2.22 6.74 -36.86
C ASN A 126 1.34 6.90 -38.09
N PHE A 127 0.64 5.83 -38.46
CA PHE A 127 -0.30 5.82 -39.58
C PHE A 127 -1.76 6.14 -39.17
N ASP A 128 -1.95 6.74 -37.99
CA ASP A 128 -3.20 7.35 -37.49
C ASP A 128 -4.43 6.40 -37.56
N GLY A 129 -4.27 5.14 -37.18
CA GLY A 129 -5.34 4.15 -37.25
C GLY A 129 -5.70 3.62 -38.65
N ALA A 130 -4.92 3.94 -39.66
CA ALA A 130 -5.14 3.42 -40.99
C ALA A 130 -5.11 1.88 -41.04
N GLN A 131 -5.97 1.28 -41.84
CA GLN A 131 -5.97 -0.18 -41.98
C GLN A 131 -4.71 -0.65 -42.74
N ILE A 132 -4.13 -1.79 -42.28
CA ILE A 132 -3.04 -2.45 -43.03
C ILE A 132 -3.52 -2.74 -44.47
N PRO A 133 -2.84 -2.22 -45.53
CA PRO A 133 -3.33 -2.39 -46.90
C PRO A 133 -3.27 -3.86 -47.35
N GLY A 134 -4.40 -4.36 -47.88
CA GLY A 134 -4.49 -5.76 -48.32
C GLY A 134 -3.57 -6.10 -49.51
N PHE A 135 -3.09 -5.12 -50.26
CA PHE A 135 -2.18 -5.32 -51.40
C PHE A 135 -0.80 -5.82 -50.95
N ILE A 136 -0.39 -5.56 -49.68
CA ILE A 136 0.89 -6.06 -49.15
C ILE A 136 0.99 -7.58 -49.33
N GLY A 137 -0.13 -8.31 -49.20
CA GLY A 137 -0.21 -9.75 -49.47
C GLY A 137 0.10 -10.15 -50.92
N SER A 138 0.27 -9.22 -51.82
CA SER A 138 0.67 -9.49 -53.20
C SER A 138 2.18 -9.33 -53.45
N LEU A 139 2.95 -8.90 -52.47
CA LEU A 139 4.41 -8.83 -52.47
C LEU A 139 5.03 -10.23 -52.30
N SER A 140 4.87 -11.13 -53.24
CA SER A 140 5.12 -12.58 -53.10
C SER A 140 6.56 -12.96 -52.71
N LYS A 141 7.52 -12.03 -52.82
CA LYS A 141 8.92 -12.26 -52.44
C LYS A 141 9.24 -11.79 -51.02
N LEU A 142 8.26 -11.25 -50.32
CA LEU A 142 8.46 -10.71 -48.99
C LEU A 142 8.79 -11.85 -48.01
N LYS A 143 9.93 -11.68 -47.31
CA LYS A 143 10.41 -12.58 -46.25
C LYS A 143 10.32 -11.96 -44.88
N TYR A 144 10.37 -10.64 -44.81
CA TYR A 144 10.36 -9.86 -43.57
C TYR A 144 9.32 -8.72 -43.69
N LEU A 145 8.35 -8.73 -42.75
CA LEU A 145 7.35 -7.67 -42.62
C LEU A 145 7.27 -7.23 -41.18
N ASN A 146 7.63 -5.98 -40.89
CA ASN A 146 7.49 -5.37 -39.57
C ASN A 146 6.67 -4.09 -39.68
N LEU A 147 5.48 -4.09 -39.09
CA LEU A 147 4.56 -2.96 -38.98
C LEU A 147 4.28 -2.62 -37.49
N SER A 148 5.07 -3.16 -36.56
CA SER A 148 4.81 -3.08 -35.13
C SER A 148 4.87 -1.63 -34.62
N SER A 149 4.01 -1.31 -33.67
CA SER A 149 3.92 0.02 -33.05
C SER A 149 3.85 1.18 -34.04
N ALA A 150 3.22 0.96 -35.19
CA ALA A 150 3.08 1.95 -36.26
C ALA A 150 1.67 2.56 -36.34
N SER A 151 0.88 2.39 -35.27
CA SER A 151 -0.50 2.92 -35.16
C SER A 151 -1.41 2.54 -36.34
N PHE A 152 -1.22 1.32 -36.88
CA PHE A 152 -2.18 0.77 -37.82
C PHE A 152 -3.44 0.31 -37.09
N GLY A 153 -4.60 0.37 -37.78
CA GLY A 153 -5.89 0.05 -37.27
C GLY A 153 -6.70 -0.96 -38.09
N GLY A 154 -7.91 -1.23 -37.63
CA GLY A 154 -8.85 -2.12 -38.29
C GLY A 154 -8.42 -3.59 -38.29
N ARG A 155 -9.06 -4.38 -39.18
CA ARG A 155 -8.76 -5.82 -39.26
C ARG A 155 -7.46 -6.07 -40.01
N ILE A 156 -6.71 -7.07 -39.56
CA ILE A 156 -5.56 -7.61 -40.31
C ILE A 156 -6.07 -8.23 -41.60
N PRO A 157 -5.58 -7.81 -42.79
CA PRO A 157 -6.08 -8.32 -44.04
C PRO A 157 -5.68 -9.79 -44.28
N PRO A 158 -6.64 -10.71 -44.53
CA PRO A 158 -6.34 -12.12 -44.74
C PRO A 158 -5.43 -12.38 -45.94
N ASN A 159 -5.31 -11.41 -46.86
CA ASN A 159 -4.41 -11.46 -48.02
C ASN A 159 -2.93 -11.64 -47.62
N LEU A 160 -2.53 -11.28 -46.35
CA LEU A 160 -1.17 -11.53 -45.87
C LEU A 160 -0.84 -13.03 -45.88
N GLY A 161 -1.82 -13.93 -45.76
CA GLY A 161 -1.64 -15.37 -45.90
C GLY A 161 -1.11 -15.84 -47.25
N LYS A 162 -1.06 -14.97 -48.28
CA LYS A 162 -0.50 -15.28 -49.61
C LYS A 162 1.04 -15.15 -49.66
N LEU A 163 1.66 -14.60 -48.64
CA LEU A 163 3.11 -14.38 -48.53
C LEU A 163 3.83 -15.68 -48.19
N SER A 164 3.88 -16.64 -49.10
CA SER A 164 4.39 -18.00 -48.90
C SER A 164 5.89 -18.08 -48.54
N GLU A 165 6.68 -17.04 -48.80
CA GLU A 165 8.12 -16.94 -48.47
C GLU A 165 8.35 -16.18 -47.16
N LEU A 166 7.29 -15.75 -46.43
CA LEU A 166 7.42 -14.94 -45.21
C LEU A 166 8.03 -15.74 -44.07
N GLU A 167 9.13 -15.24 -43.55
CA GLU A 167 9.85 -15.82 -42.39
C GLU A 167 9.64 -15.01 -41.10
N TYR A 168 9.40 -13.71 -41.20
CA TYR A 168 9.27 -12.78 -40.07
C TYR A 168 8.03 -11.91 -40.24
N LEU A 169 7.14 -11.94 -39.24
CA LEU A 169 5.94 -11.09 -39.22
C LEU A 169 5.80 -10.48 -37.84
N ASP A 170 5.85 -9.15 -37.77
CA ASP A 170 5.65 -8.37 -36.56
C ASP A 170 4.57 -7.31 -36.76
N LEU A 171 3.42 -7.50 -36.15
CA LEU A 171 2.28 -6.58 -36.17
C LEU A 171 1.94 -6.07 -34.75
N GLY A 172 2.80 -6.34 -33.77
CA GLY A 172 2.55 -6.06 -32.36
C GLY A 172 2.43 -4.58 -32.01
N HIS A 173 1.62 -4.28 -31.01
CA HIS A 173 1.41 -2.94 -30.45
C HIS A 173 1.79 -2.93 -28.98
N TYR A 174 2.73 -2.08 -28.56
CA TYR A 174 3.15 -1.97 -27.15
C TYR A 174 2.38 -0.91 -26.33
N TYR A 175 1.52 -0.12 -26.97
CA TYR A 175 0.71 0.91 -26.30
C TYR A 175 -0.64 1.01 -27.02
N SER A 176 -1.59 0.16 -26.65
CA SER A 176 -2.90 0.16 -27.29
C SER A 176 -3.89 1.05 -26.55
N GLN A 177 -4.30 2.16 -27.15
CA GLN A 177 -5.58 2.82 -26.86
C GLN A 177 -6.54 2.82 -28.06
N THR A 178 -6.19 2.20 -29.17
CA THR A 178 -7.02 2.28 -30.37
C THR A 178 -7.03 0.93 -31.07
N GLN A 179 -7.95 0.06 -30.75
CA GLN A 179 -8.59 -0.83 -31.70
C GLN A 179 -9.06 -2.14 -31.11
N THR A 180 -10.30 -2.09 -30.77
CA THR A 180 -11.15 -3.24 -30.47
C THR A 180 -11.76 -3.83 -31.74
N VAL A 181 -10.95 -4.14 -32.73
CA VAL A 181 -11.45 -4.87 -33.91
C VAL A 181 -11.00 -6.31 -33.82
N GLU A 182 -11.95 -7.18 -33.52
CA GLU A 182 -11.74 -8.63 -33.42
C GLU A 182 -11.12 -9.23 -34.70
N ASN A 183 -10.03 -9.98 -34.54
CA ASN A 183 -9.30 -10.61 -35.65
C ASN A 183 -9.43 -12.14 -35.62
N ASP A 184 -9.29 -12.74 -36.81
CA ASP A 184 -9.29 -14.18 -37.07
C ASP A 184 -7.89 -14.60 -37.53
N LEU A 185 -7.41 -15.77 -37.13
CA LEU A 185 -6.07 -16.28 -37.43
C LEU A 185 -6.01 -17.27 -38.59
N LYS A 186 -7.14 -17.60 -39.27
CA LYS A 186 -7.18 -18.64 -40.33
C LYS A 186 -6.20 -18.41 -41.45
N TRP A 187 -5.93 -17.16 -41.79
CA TRP A 187 -4.99 -16.79 -42.86
C TRP A 187 -3.53 -17.16 -42.60
N ILE A 188 -3.15 -17.31 -41.30
CA ILE A 188 -1.78 -17.60 -40.88
C ILE A 188 -1.37 -19.04 -41.21
N SER A 189 -2.28 -20.00 -41.23
CA SER A 189 -1.98 -21.39 -41.51
C SER A 189 -1.30 -21.67 -42.86
N SER A 190 -1.38 -20.74 -43.82
CA SER A 190 -0.71 -20.81 -45.11
C SER A 190 0.75 -20.33 -45.10
N LEU A 191 1.22 -19.71 -44.05
CA LEU A 191 2.57 -19.15 -43.88
C LEU A 191 3.54 -20.23 -43.34
N SER A 192 3.73 -21.31 -44.03
CA SER A 192 4.49 -22.47 -43.62
C SER A 192 5.99 -22.24 -43.37
N THR A 193 6.55 -21.11 -43.83
CA THR A 193 7.95 -20.69 -43.68
C THR A 193 8.18 -19.78 -42.48
N LEU A 194 7.10 -19.39 -41.76
CA LEU A 194 7.16 -18.37 -40.74
C LEU A 194 7.94 -18.88 -39.50
N LYS A 195 8.98 -18.12 -39.14
CA LYS A 195 9.84 -18.40 -37.98
C LYS A 195 9.54 -17.50 -36.78
N TYR A 196 9.13 -16.26 -37.05
CA TYR A 196 8.83 -15.25 -36.03
C TYR A 196 7.43 -14.69 -36.24
N LEU A 197 6.59 -14.72 -35.24
CA LEU A 197 5.26 -14.14 -35.24
C LEU A 197 5.04 -13.32 -33.97
N ASN A 198 4.81 -12.01 -34.12
CA ASN A 198 4.38 -11.13 -33.05
C ASN A 198 3.03 -10.48 -33.40
N LEU A 199 2.02 -10.77 -32.61
CA LEU A 199 0.69 -10.15 -32.66
C LEU A 199 0.32 -9.51 -31.30
N GLY A 200 1.28 -9.26 -30.40
CA GLY A 200 1.02 -8.69 -29.09
C GLY A 200 0.24 -7.37 -29.18
N GLY A 201 -0.77 -7.22 -28.32
CA GLY A 201 -1.68 -6.07 -28.34
C GLY A 201 -2.77 -6.09 -29.41
N VAL A 202 -2.84 -7.12 -30.25
CA VAL A 202 -3.91 -7.29 -31.28
C VAL A 202 -5.08 -8.04 -30.64
N ASP A 203 -6.30 -7.50 -30.77
CA ASP A 203 -7.51 -8.18 -30.31
C ASP A 203 -7.75 -9.46 -31.13
N LEU A 204 -7.54 -10.62 -30.49
CA LEU A 204 -7.75 -11.96 -31.03
C LEU A 204 -8.94 -12.69 -30.36
N SER A 205 -9.84 -11.97 -29.72
CA SER A 205 -11.00 -12.53 -29.02
C SER A 205 -11.83 -13.50 -29.88
N ARG A 206 -11.94 -13.25 -31.18
CA ARG A 206 -12.58 -14.17 -32.14
C ARG A 206 -11.84 -15.47 -32.38
N ALA A 207 -10.54 -15.47 -32.19
CA ALA A 207 -9.71 -16.65 -32.35
C ALA A 207 -9.57 -17.44 -31.02
N ALA A 208 -10.13 -16.98 -29.92
CA ALA A 208 -9.90 -17.48 -28.57
C ALA A 208 -10.04 -19.03 -28.43
N PHE A 209 -10.93 -19.64 -29.16
CA PHE A 209 -11.19 -21.09 -29.08
C PHE A 209 -10.39 -21.94 -30.08
N HIS A 210 -9.73 -21.35 -31.08
CA HIS A 210 -9.03 -22.11 -32.15
C HIS A 210 -7.63 -21.58 -32.48
N TRP A 211 -7.15 -20.55 -31.78
CA TRP A 211 -5.84 -19.95 -32.03
C TRP A 211 -4.70 -20.97 -31.96
N LEU A 212 -4.68 -21.80 -30.92
CA LEU A 212 -3.65 -22.79 -30.70
C LEU A 212 -3.62 -23.85 -31.84
N GLN A 213 -4.79 -24.35 -32.23
CA GLN A 213 -4.90 -25.34 -33.29
C GLN A 213 -4.44 -24.76 -34.65
N THR A 214 -4.75 -23.51 -34.92
CA THR A 214 -4.33 -22.80 -36.13
C THR A 214 -2.81 -22.62 -36.16
N LEU A 215 -2.21 -22.13 -35.09
CA LEU A 215 -0.78 -21.85 -35.01
C LEU A 215 0.07 -23.13 -34.89
N ASN A 216 -0.47 -24.20 -34.34
CA ASN A 216 0.19 -25.51 -34.25
C ASN A 216 0.52 -26.11 -35.64
N SER A 217 -0.04 -25.60 -36.75
CA SER A 217 0.34 -25.97 -38.10
C SER A 217 1.71 -25.44 -38.55
N LEU A 218 2.27 -24.45 -37.86
CA LEU A 218 3.52 -23.76 -38.17
C LEU A 218 4.73 -24.47 -37.53
N SER A 219 5.18 -25.57 -38.08
CA SER A 219 6.21 -26.43 -37.46
C SER A 219 7.61 -25.82 -37.39
N VAL A 220 7.91 -24.80 -38.21
CA VAL A 220 9.22 -24.12 -38.23
C VAL A 220 9.23 -22.82 -37.38
N LEU A 221 8.10 -22.50 -36.73
CA LEU A 221 7.99 -21.31 -35.88
C LEU A 221 8.95 -21.42 -34.68
N SER A 222 9.79 -20.41 -34.54
CA SER A 222 10.75 -20.32 -33.43
C SER A 222 10.34 -19.36 -32.31
N GLU A 223 9.62 -18.30 -32.67
CA GLU A 223 9.17 -17.30 -31.70
C GLU A 223 7.70 -16.93 -31.94
N LEU A 224 6.90 -17.02 -30.87
CA LEU A 224 5.48 -16.70 -30.88
C LEU A 224 5.16 -15.76 -29.71
N LEU A 225 4.75 -14.53 -30.06
CA LEU A 225 4.41 -13.48 -29.10
C LEU A 225 2.95 -13.08 -29.28
N LEU A 226 2.12 -13.41 -28.29
CA LEU A 226 0.68 -13.15 -28.24
C LEU A 226 0.29 -12.47 -26.91
N PHE A 227 1.13 -11.59 -26.37
CA PHE A 227 0.84 -10.85 -25.15
C PHE A 227 -0.31 -9.84 -25.37
N GLU A 228 -1.15 -9.64 -24.37
CA GLU A 228 -2.25 -8.64 -24.41
C GLU A 228 -3.20 -8.81 -25.62
N CYS A 229 -3.50 -10.07 -26.00
CA CYS A 229 -4.32 -10.37 -27.18
C CYS A 229 -5.79 -10.64 -26.87
N GLN A 230 -6.26 -10.43 -25.65
CA GLN A 230 -7.62 -10.75 -25.19
C GLN A 230 -8.01 -12.23 -25.37
N LEU A 231 -7.04 -13.12 -25.29
CA LEU A 231 -7.26 -14.55 -25.36
C LEU A 231 -7.72 -15.04 -23.98
N VAL A 232 -8.97 -15.47 -23.88
CA VAL A 232 -9.57 -15.92 -22.62
C VAL A 232 -9.56 -17.46 -22.45
N ASN A 233 -9.22 -18.20 -23.50
CA ASN A 233 -9.20 -19.66 -23.50
C ASN A 233 -7.81 -20.21 -23.82
N LEU A 234 -7.22 -20.91 -22.84
CA LEU A 234 -6.00 -21.69 -23.02
C LEU A 234 -6.41 -23.18 -23.10
N PRO A 235 -6.40 -23.80 -24.29
CA PRO A 235 -6.85 -25.17 -24.42
C PRO A 235 -6.06 -26.15 -23.57
N THR A 236 -6.73 -26.99 -22.80
CA THR A 236 -6.08 -27.95 -21.88
C THR A 236 -5.41 -29.14 -22.59
N SER A 237 -5.85 -29.45 -23.81
CA SER A 237 -5.32 -30.59 -24.59
C SER A 237 -5.10 -30.21 -26.06
N LEU A 238 -4.11 -30.80 -26.68
CA LEU A 238 -3.80 -30.73 -28.11
C LEU A 238 -3.55 -32.14 -28.63
N GLN A 239 -4.16 -32.51 -29.76
CA GLN A 239 -4.05 -33.90 -30.32
C GLN A 239 -2.61 -34.30 -30.66
N SER A 240 -1.82 -33.35 -31.16
CA SER A 240 -0.38 -33.47 -31.42
C SER A 240 0.28 -32.08 -31.29
N VAL A 241 1.47 -32.03 -30.74
CA VAL A 241 2.27 -30.83 -30.65
C VAL A 241 3.25 -30.81 -31.81
N ASN A 242 3.06 -29.85 -32.76
CA ASN A 242 3.91 -29.69 -33.94
C ASN A 242 4.91 -28.57 -33.81
N PHE A 243 4.98 -27.87 -32.67
CA PHE A 243 5.93 -26.80 -32.38
C PHE A 243 7.35 -27.37 -32.15
N THR A 244 7.93 -28.00 -33.16
CA THR A 244 9.24 -28.66 -33.02
C THR A 244 10.42 -27.72 -32.91
N SER A 245 10.26 -26.45 -33.33
CA SER A 245 11.31 -25.44 -33.36
C SER A 245 11.07 -24.29 -32.42
N LEU A 246 9.95 -24.26 -31.68
CA LEU A 246 9.55 -23.13 -30.84
C LEU A 246 10.49 -22.97 -29.66
N GLN A 247 11.13 -21.81 -29.57
CA GLN A 247 12.07 -21.44 -28.52
C GLN A 247 11.50 -20.36 -27.59
N VAL A 248 10.68 -19.46 -28.08
CA VAL A 248 10.05 -18.39 -27.30
C VAL A 248 8.54 -18.46 -27.46
N LEU A 249 7.86 -18.54 -26.33
CA LEU A 249 6.40 -18.46 -26.23
C LEU A 249 6.02 -17.43 -25.18
N ASP A 250 5.43 -16.33 -25.62
CA ASP A 250 4.90 -15.26 -24.77
C ASP A 250 3.38 -15.19 -24.95
N LEU A 251 2.67 -15.51 -23.90
CA LEU A 251 1.21 -15.47 -23.78
C LEU A 251 0.78 -14.58 -22.60
N SER A 252 1.64 -13.68 -22.18
CA SER A 252 1.43 -12.80 -21.03
C SER A 252 0.24 -11.85 -21.21
N ASN A 253 -0.27 -11.35 -20.10
CA ASN A 253 -1.31 -10.33 -20.07
C ASN A 253 -2.54 -10.66 -20.93
N ASN A 254 -3.04 -11.90 -20.77
CA ASN A 254 -4.28 -12.37 -21.38
C ASN A 254 -5.32 -12.66 -20.28
N GLY A 255 -6.43 -13.23 -20.59
CA GLY A 255 -7.46 -13.56 -19.63
C GLY A 255 -7.59 -15.08 -19.37
N PHE A 256 -6.51 -15.85 -19.46
CA PHE A 256 -6.57 -17.30 -19.33
C PHE A 256 -6.99 -17.72 -17.92
N ASN A 257 -8.13 -18.39 -17.81
CA ASN A 257 -8.65 -18.91 -16.57
C ASN A 257 -8.63 -20.45 -16.61
N SER A 258 -7.46 -21.05 -16.42
CA SER A 258 -7.22 -22.49 -16.50
C SER A 258 -6.00 -22.91 -15.71
N THR A 259 -5.77 -24.19 -15.57
CA THR A 259 -4.46 -24.73 -15.15
C THR A 259 -3.46 -24.65 -16.28
N ILE A 260 -2.15 -24.72 -15.96
CA ILE A 260 -1.09 -24.78 -16.97
C ILE A 260 -1.25 -26.10 -17.75
N PRO A 261 -1.45 -26.06 -19.08
CA PRO A 261 -1.82 -27.27 -19.83
C PRO A 261 -0.64 -28.18 -20.13
N GLU A 262 -0.88 -29.50 -20.14
CA GLU A 262 0.16 -30.52 -20.32
C GLU A 262 0.89 -30.48 -21.69
N TRP A 263 0.25 -29.99 -22.75
CA TRP A 263 0.86 -29.92 -24.07
C TRP A 263 2.08 -28.99 -24.11
N LEU A 264 2.14 -27.98 -23.23
CA LEU A 264 3.29 -27.08 -23.11
C LEU A 264 4.58 -27.82 -22.75
N PHE A 265 4.49 -28.83 -21.88
CA PHE A 265 5.64 -29.58 -21.39
C PHE A 265 6.24 -30.54 -22.43
N ASN A 266 5.59 -30.69 -23.60
CA ASN A 266 6.07 -31.45 -24.72
C ASN A 266 6.90 -30.63 -25.73
N ILE A 267 7.03 -29.31 -25.50
CA ILE A 267 7.83 -28.43 -26.38
C ILE A 267 9.26 -28.35 -25.82
N SER A 268 10.04 -29.40 -26.00
CA SER A 268 11.39 -29.53 -25.41
C SER A 268 12.42 -28.53 -25.94
N SER A 269 12.12 -27.85 -27.06
CA SER A 269 12.94 -26.78 -27.64
C SER A 269 12.76 -25.43 -26.94
N LEU A 270 11.77 -25.30 -26.03
CA LEU A 270 11.40 -24.04 -25.43
C LEU A 270 12.50 -23.52 -24.51
N LYS A 271 12.92 -22.27 -24.73
CA LYS A 271 13.91 -21.54 -23.93
C LYS A 271 13.28 -20.46 -23.06
N ARG A 272 12.26 -19.78 -23.58
CA ARG A 272 11.52 -18.77 -22.85
C ARG A 272 10.03 -19.09 -22.88
N LEU A 273 9.43 -19.17 -21.68
CA LEU A 273 8.00 -19.28 -21.46
C LEU A 273 7.54 -18.14 -20.57
N ASP A 274 6.65 -17.31 -21.11
CA ASP A 274 6.07 -16.19 -20.42
C ASP A 274 4.54 -16.33 -20.41
N LEU A 275 3.98 -16.46 -19.22
CA LEU A 275 2.55 -16.58 -18.94
C LEU A 275 2.11 -15.58 -17.88
N ASN A 276 2.90 -14.54 -17.61
CA ASN A 276 2.60 -13.59 -16.56
C ASN A 276 1.26 -12.86 -16.74
N SER A 277 0.74 -12.28 -15.68
CA SER A 277 -0.47 -11.44 -15.71
C SER A 277 -1.66 -12.14 -16.38
N ASN A 278 -2.00 -13.34 -15.91
CA ASN A 278 -3.16 -14.12 -16.31
C ASN A 278 -4.00 -14.51 -15.09
N ASN A 279 -5.05 -15.29 -15.30
CA ASN A 279 -5.88 -15.86 -14.23
C ASN A 279 -5.63 -17.38 -14.06
N LEU A 280 -4.39 -17.83 -14.26
CA LEU A 280 -4.03 -19.21 -14.11
C LEU A 280 -4.15 -19.68 -12.66
N TYR A 281 -4.53 -20.94 -12.46
CA TYR A 281 -4.73 -21.51 -11.13
C TYR A 281 -4.22 -22.97 -11.03
N GLY A 282 -4.20 -23.48 -9.80
CA GLY A 282 -3.74 -24.81 -9.47
C GLY A 282 -2.27 -24.88 -9.08
N GLU A 283 -1.75 -26.10 -8.92
CA GLU A 283 -0.36 -26.29 -8.51
C GLU A 283 0.59 -26.29 -9.71
N LEU A 284 1.86 -25.92 -9.48
CA LEU A 284 2.90 -26.03 -10.49
C LEU A 284 3.21 -27.50 -10.76
N PRO A 285 3.03 -28.00 -11.99
CA PRO A 285 3.21 -29.41 -12.25
C PRO A 285 4.70 -29.82 -12.36
N ASP A 286 5.03 -30.99 -11.86
CA ASP A 286 6.35 -31.62 -11.99
C ASP A 286 6.83 -31.70 -13.45
N ALA A 287 5.90 -31.77 -14.40
CA ALA A 287 6.15 -31.86 -15.83
C ALA A 287 6.86 -30.62 -16.42
N LEU A 288 6.83 -29.50 -15.75
CA LEU A 288 7.65 -28.31 -16.09
C LEU A 288 9.14 -28.68 -16.23
N ALA A 289 9.64 -29.63 -15.46
CA ALA A 289 11.01 -30.16 -15.55
C ALA A 289 11.35 -30.85 -16.86
N ASN A 290 10.37 -31.19 -17.70
CA ASN A 290 10.61 -31.75 -19.03
C ASN A 290 11.14 -30.73 -20.03
N LEU A 291 10.97 -29.42 -19.71
CA LEU A 291 11.47 -28.32 -20.54
C LEU A 291 12.98 -28.10 -20.29
N THR A 292 13.79 -29.08 -20.59
CA THR A 292 15.24 -29.11 -20.27
C THR A 292 16.06 -28.00 -20.95
N SER A 293 15.54 -27.40 -22.02
CA SER A 293 16.15 -26.25 -22.70
C SER A 293 15.78 -24.92 -22.11
N LEU A 294 14.88 -24.88 -21.10
CA LEU A 294 14.33 -23.63 -20.57
C LEU A 294 15.41 -22.78 -19.91
N GLU A 295 15.49 -21.54 -20.36
CA GLU A 295 16.37 -20.50 -19.85
C GLU A 295 15.62 -19.45 -19.02
N GLU A 296 14.35 -19.13 -19.43
CA GLU A 296 13.52 -18.15 -18.75
C GLU A 296 12.10 -18.69 -18.54
N LEU A 297 11.60 -18.59 -17.30
CA LEU A 297 10.22 -18.89 -16.92
C LEU A 297 9.64 -17.73 -16.14
N ASP A 298 8.56 -17.15 -16.66
CA ASP A 298 7.81 -16.10 -15.98
C ASP A 298 6.33 -16.50 -15.88
N LEU A 299 5.85 -16.71 -14.65
CA LEU A 299 4.47 -17.04 -14.29
C LEU A 299 3.90 -16.02 -13.30
N SER A 300 4.54 -14.83 -13.17
CA SER A 300 4.14 -13.81 -12.20
C SER A 300 2.70 -13.33 -12.41
N GLU A 301 2.13 -12.74 -11.36
CA GLU A 301 0.78 -12.15 -11.39
C GLU A 301 -0.32 -13.14 -11.83
N ASN A 302 -0.22 -14.40 -11.34
CA ASN A 302 -1.28 -15.40 -11.48
C ASN A 302 -1.76 -15.83 -10.09
N TYR A 303 -2.64 -15.05 -9.49
CA TYR A 303 -3.08 -15.17 -8.09
C TYR A 303 -3.72 -16.53 -7.73
N GLY A 304 -4.10 -17.34 -8.71
CA GLY A 304 -4.65 -18.67 -8.54
C GLY A 304 -3.60 -19.79 -8.52
N ILE A 305 -2.35 -19.54 -8.94
CA ILE A 305 -1.25 -20.51 -8.90
C ILE A 305 -0.79 -20.67 -7.45
N GLY A 306 -0.85 -21.89 -6.91
CA GLY A 306 -0.48 -22.19 -5.53
C GLY A 306 0.26 -23.51 -5.38
N GLY A 307 0.25 -24.05 -4.15
CA GLY A 307 0.97 -25.26 -3.79
C GLY A 307 2.48 -25.06 -3.70
N ARG A 308 3.22 -26.15 -3.62
CA ARG A 308 4.68 -26.10 -3.39
C ARG A 308 5.46 -26.01 -4.69
N LEU A 309 6.67 -25.45 -4.62
CA LEU A 309 7.61 -25.53 -5.74
C LEU A 309 7.97 -26.99 -6.03
N PRO A 310 7.79 -27.48 -7.28
CA PRO A 310 8.17 -28.83 -7.63
C PRO A 310 9.67 -29.08 -7.44
N ARG A 311 10.04 -30.12 -6.69
CA ARG A 311 11.45 -30.49 -6.51
C ARG A 311 12.20 -30.67 -7.84
N LYS A 312 11.53 -31.25 -8.85
CA LYS A 312 12.11 -31.51 -10.17
C LYS A 312 12.45 -30.24 -10.93
N LEU A 313 11.81 -29.10 -10.62
CA LEU A 313 12.13 -27.80 -11.22
C LEU A 313 13.59 -27.41 -10.94
N GLY A 314 14.16 -27.83 -9.78
CA GLY A 314 15.58 -27.66 -9.45
C GLY A 314 16.56 -28.40 -10.37
N ASN A 315 16.09 -29.29 -11.26
CA ASN A 315 16.95 -30.00 -12.25
C ASN A 315 17.11 -29.20 -13.56
N LEU A 316 16.45 -28.04 -13.71
CA LEU A 316 16.59 -27.21 -14.91
C LEU A 316 17.90 -26.40 -14.86
N CYS A 317 19.02 -27.06 -15.16
CA CYS A 317 20.35 -26.49 -15.04
C CYS A 317 20.64 -25.33 -16.01
N ASN A 318 19.85 -25.17 -17.08
CA ASN A 318 19.97 -24.07 -18.04
C ASN A 318 19.18 -22.82 -17.62
N LEU A 319 18.36 -22.93 -16.57
CA LEU A 319 17.50 -21.83 -16.11
C LEU A 319 18.35 -20.63 -15.66
N GLN A 320 18.07 -19.46 -16.25
CA GLN A 320 18.71 -18.18 -15.97
C GLN A 320 17.78 -17.27 -15.20
N LYS A 321 16.48 -17.29 -15.55
CA LYS A 321 15.46 -16.44 -14.94
C LYS A 321 14.26 -17.27 -14.50
N LEU A 322 13.92 -17.21 -13.21
CA LEU A 322 12.66 -17.72 -12.65
C LEU A 322 11.93 -16.60 -11.95
N VAL A 323 10.74 -16.25 -12.43
CA VAL A 323 9.88 -15.22 -11.85
C VAL A 323 8.51 -15.83 -11.56
N LEU A 324 8.14 -15.85 -10.29
CA LEU A 324 6.89 -16.38 -9.76
C LEU A 324 6.22 -15.39 -8.80
N THR A 325 6.60 -14.12 -8.85
CA THR A 325 6.08 -13.08 -7.97
C THR A 325 4.57 -12.90 -8.12
N ASP A 326 3.90 -12.43 -7.06
CA ASP A 326 2.44 -12.20 -7.05
C ASP A 326 1.61 -13.46 -7.39
N ASN A 327 1.88 -14.55 -6.66
CA ASN A 327 1.15 -15.80 -6.74
C ASN A 327 0.70 -16.29 -5.34
N ASN A 328 0.21 -17.51 -5.26
CA ASN A 328 -0.23 -18.13 -4.01
C ASN A 328 0.61 -19.37 -3.64
N ILE A 329 1.90 -19.36 -4.04
CA ILE A 329 2.83 -20.48 -3.85
C ILE A 329 3.23 -20.57 -2.38
N ASP A 330 3.23 -21.77 -1.81
CA ASP A 330 3.54 -22.08 -0.42
C ASP A 330 4.72 -23.05 -0.25
N GLY A 331 4.96 -23.48 0.98
CA GLY A 331 6.04 -24.41 1.31
C GLY A 331 7.41 -23.73 1.39
N ASP A 332 8.47 -24.54 1.41
CA ASP A 332 9.85 -24.05 1.49
C ASP A 332 10.58 -24.18 0.14
N ILE A 333 11.70 -23.48 0.01
CA ILE A 333 12.52 -23.47 -1.22
C ILE A 333 13.68 -24.49 -1.16
N MET A 334 13.83 -25.25 -0.08
CA MET A 334 15.03 -26.04 0.19
C MET A 334 15.28 -27.06 -0.91
N GLU A 335 14.30 -27.90 -1.22
CA GLU A 335 14.46 -28.98 -2.22
C GLU A 335 14.73 -28.43 -3.63
N PHE A 336 14.15 -27.30 -3.99
CA PHE A 336 14.37 -26.62 -5.26
C PHE A 336 15.81 -26.08 -5.35
N ILE A 337 16.26 -25.36 -4.34
CA ILE A 337 17.64 -24.80 -4.30
C ILE A 337 18.67 -25.92 -4.23
N ASP A 338 18.43 -26.98 -3.47
CA ASP A 338 19.33 -28.15 -3.39
C ASP A 338 19.44 -28.84 -4.76
N GLY A 339 18.35 -28.95 -5.52
CA GLY A 339 18.36 -29.45 -6.89
C GLY A 339 19.24 -28.60 -7.80
N LEU A 340 19.05 -27.29 -7.83
CA LEU A 340 19.87 -26.34 -8.61
C LEU A 340 21.35 -26.37 -8.20
N SER A 341 21.63 -26.52 -6.91
CA SER A 341 23.00 -26.60 -6.40
C SER A 341 23.75 -27.85 -6.88
N GLY A 342 23.02 -28.90 -7.24
CA GLY A 342 23.55 -30.13 -7.84
C GLY A 342 23.96 -29.99 -9.32
N CYS A 343 23.55 -28.91 -9.99
CA CYS A 343 23.93 -28.67 -11.38
C CYS A 343 25.41 -28.29 -11.51
N SER A 344 26.15 -29.01 -12.31
CA SER A 344 27.61 -28.75 -12.54
C SER A 344 27.90 -27.37 -13.14
N ASN A 345 26.91 -26.79 -13.86
CA ASN A 345 26.98 -25.44 -14.44
C ASN A 345 25.65 -24.73 -14.24
N ASN A 346 25.37 -24.34 -13.00
CA ASN A 346 24.18 -23.56 -12.69
C ASN A 346 24.26 -22.18 -13.34
N ARG A 347 23.21 -21.74 -14.03
CA ARG A 347 23.16 -20.48 -14.77
C ARG A 347 22.20 -19.47 -14.17
N LEU A 348 21.54 -19.79 -13.06
CA LEU A 348 20.50 -18.92 -12.50
C LEU A 348 21.04 -17.55 -12.13
N GLU A 349 20.49 -16.51 -12.74
CA GLU A 349 20.83 -15.10 -12.52
C GLU A 349 19.73 -14.39 -11.73
N THR A 350 18.46 -14.75 -11.97
CA THR A 350 17.30 -14.13 -11.31
C THR A 350 16.43 -15.20 -10.66
N LEU A 351 16.20 -15.06 -9.37
CA LEU A 351 15.21 -15.81 -8.60
C LEU A 351 14.27 -14.81 -7.93
N ASP A 352 13.07 -14.69 -8.50
CA ASP A 352 12.01 -13.83 -7.96
C ASP A 352 10.80 -14.67 -7.55
N LEU A 353 10.59 -14.77 -6.24
CA LEU A 353 9.49 -15.43 -5.56
C LEU A 353 8.71 -14.45 -4.67
N GLY A 354 8.84 -13.15 -4.92
CA GLY A 354 8.20 -12.10 -4.14
C GLY A 354 6.68 -12.28 -4.04
N TYR A 355 6.07 -11.71 -3.02
CA TYR A 355 4.62 -11.68 -2.83
C TYR A 355 3.94 -13.05 -3.01
N ASN A 356 4.34 -14.00 -2.15
CA ASN A 356 3.80 -15.37 -2.11
C ASN A 356 3.53 -15.79 -0.65
N LYS A 357 3.25 -17.08 -0.42
CA LYS A 357 3.07 -17.66 0.91
C LYS A 357 4.22 -18.60 1.31
N MET A 358 5.39 -18.38 0.73
CA MET A 358 6.56 -19.24 0.97
C MET A 358 6.99 -19.20 2.43
N THR A 359 7.44 -20.34 2.95
CA THR A 359 7.83 -20.53 4.35
C THR A 359 9.22 -21.16 4.46
N GLY A 360 9.61 -21.54 5.67
CA GLY A 360 10.90 -22.22 5.90
C GLY A 360 12.07 -21.24 6.04
N ASN A 361 13.28 -21.80 6.02
CA ASN A 361 14.53 -21.06 6.17
C ASN A 361 15.29 -21.01 4.83
N LEU A 362 16.13 -20.00 4.66
CA LEU A 362 17.04 -19.95 3.52
C LEU A 362 18.10 -21.05 3.66
N PRO A 363 18.22 -21.99 2.69
CA PRO A 363 19.15 -23.10 2.77
C PRO A 363 20.62 -22.62 2.55
N LYS A 364 21.57 -23.33 3.18
CA LYS A 364 23.01 -23.03 3.00
C LYS A 364 23.47 -23.28 1.55
N SER A 365 22.83 -24.20 0.82
CA SER A 365 23.08 -24.49 -0.59
C SER A 365 22.81 -23.29 -1.51
N LEU A 366 22.04 -22.29 -1.08
CA LEU A 366 21.84 -21.03 -1.79
C LEU A 366 23.19 -20.39 -2.20
N GLY A 367 24.20 -20.44 -1.29
CA GLY A 367 25.52 -19.88 -1.56
C GLY A 367 26.33 -20.59 -2.67
N SER A 368 25.82 -21.67 -3.27
CA SER A 368 26.41 -22.34 -4.44
C SER A 368 25.98 -21.72 -5.78
N LEU A 369 24.88 -20.91 -5.80
CA LEU A 369 24.34 -20.28 -7.01
C LEU A 369 25.14 -19.04 -7.40
N LYS A 370 26.41 -19.20 -7.78
CA LYS A 370 27.40 -18.12 -7.94
C LYS A 370 27.06 -17.09 -9.03
N ASN A 371 26.21 -17.44 -9.98
CA ASN A 371 25.77 -16.55 -11.06
C ASN A 371 24.57 -15.67 -10.65
N LEU A 372 23.98 -15.94 -9.47
CA LEU A 372 22.78 -15.21 -9.00
C LEU A 372 23.08 -13.72 -8.84
N GLN A 373 22.31 -12.90 -9.55
CA GLN A 373 22.40 -11.43 -9.55
C GLN A 373 21.23 -10.80 -8.79
N TYR A 374 20.05 -11.40 -8.89
CA TYR A 374 18.81 -10.89 -8.30
C TYR A 374 18.17 -11.98 -7.44
N LEU A 375 18.08 -11.74 -6.13
CA LEU A 375 17.38 -12.60 -5.18
C LEU A 375 16.25 -11.80 -4.55
N ILE A 376 15.02 -12.08 -4.96
CA ILE A 376 13.82 -11.33 -4.61
C ILE A 376 12.84 -12.27 -3.91
N LEU A 377 12.72 -12.14 -2.58
CA LEU A 377 11.90 -12.99 -1.71
C LEU A 377 10.97 -12.17 -0.81
N TRP A 378 10.81 -10.88 -1.09
CA TRP A 378 10.00 -9.96 -0.29
C TRP A 378 8.52 -10.38 -0.18
N ARG A 379 7.86 -9.98 0.91
CA ARG A 379 6.44 -10.32 1.19
C ARG A 379 6.14 -11.83 1.08
N ASN A 380 6.78 -12.57 1.98
CA ASN A 380 6.57 -14.00 2.19
C ASN A 380 6.52 -14.33 3.70
N SER A 381 6.65 -15.60 4.08
CA SER A 381 6.69 -16.05 5.47
C SER A 381 7.99 -16.79 5.79
N PHE A 382 9.10 -16.44 5.15
CA PHE A 382 10.42 -17.00 5.45
C PHE A 382 10.82 -16.73 6.89
N ARG A 383 11.51 -17.67 7.51
CA ARG A 383 11.94 -17.66 8.93
C ARG A 383 13.44 -17.86 9.07
N GLY A 384 13.92 -17.76 10.33
CA GLY A 384 15.33 -17.99 10.65
C GLY A 384 16.25 -16.90 10.13
N SER A 385 17.54 -17.15 10.11
CA SER A 385 18.58 -16.19 9.77
C SER A 385 19.03 -16.30 8.31
N ILE A 386 19.64 -15.22 7.80
CA ILE A 386 20.38 -15.26 6.54
C ILE A 386 21.61 -16.19 6.74
N PRO A 387 21.81 -17.23 5.92
CA PRO A 387 22.95 -18.13 6.08
C PRO A 387 24.27 -17.43 5.74
N GLU A 388 25.35 -17.74 6.47
CA GLU A 388 26.70 -17.20 6.22
C GLU A 388 27.18 -17.44 4.78
N THR A 389 26.70 -18.49 4.14
CA THR A 389 27.04 -18.83 2.75
C THR A 389 26.53 -17.82 1.73
N ILE A 390 25.67 -16.85 2.13
CA ILE A 390 25.24 -15.76 1.27
C ILE A 390 26.45 -14.98 0.72
N GLY A 391 27.51 -14.82 1.51
CA GLY A 391 28.74 -14.15 1.09
C GLY A 391 29.46 -14.79 -0.11
N ASN A 392 29.08 -16.00 -0.52
CA ASN A 392 29.63 -16.65 -1.69
C ASN A 392 29.01 -16.18 -3.02
N LEU A 393 27.91 -15.43 -2.97
CA LEU A 393 27.16 -14.95 -4.14
C LEU A 393 27.80 -13.66 -4.69
N LEU A 394 29.04 -13.72 -5.16
CA LEU A 394 29.82 -12.55 -5.56
C LEU A 394 29.21 -11.77 -6.74
N SER A 395 28.32 -12.38 -7.51
CA SER A 395 27.59 -11.75 -8.61
C SER A 395 26.32 -11.01 -8.15
N LEU A 396 25.91 -11.21 -6.88
CA LEU A 396 24.64 -10.67 -6.38
C LEU A 396 24.65 -9.14 -6.41
N ARG A 397 23.63 -8.57 -7.05
CA ARG A 397 23.43 -7.13 -7.20
C ARG A 397 22.30 -6.62 -6.32
N GLU A 398 21.22 -7.41 -6.23
CA GLU A 398 20.04 -7.00 -5.50
C GLU A 398 19.55 -8.12 -4.59
N LEU A 399 19.31 -7.77 -3.33
CA LEU A 399 18.82 -8.65 -2.29
C LEU A 399 17.58 -8.04 -1.62
N TYR A 400 16.41 -8.59 -1.90
CA TYR A 400 15.13 -8.20 -1.31
C TYR A 400 14.59 -9.32 -0.44
N LEU A 401 14.66 -9.15 0.88
CA LEU A 401 14.15 -10.07 1.90
C LEU A 401 13.08 -9.40 2.78
N SER A 402 12.65 -8.20 2.44
CA SER A 402 11.72 -7.40 3.23
C SER A 402 10.35 -8.07 3.41
N TYR A 403 9.62 -7.66 4.47
CA TYR A 403 8.28 -8.17 4.78
C TYR A 403 8.22 -9.70 4.88
N ASN A 404 9.05 -10.25 5.80
CA ASN A 404 9.10 -11.67 6.12
C ASN A 404 9.06 -11.89 7.65
N GLN A 405 9.20 -13.14 8.08
CA GLN A 405 9.31 -13.53 9.50
C GLN A 405 10.73 -13.94 9.88
N MET A 406 11.72 -13.43 9.12
CA MET A 406 13.12 -13.76 9.36
C MET A 406 13.62 -13.13 10.67
N SER A 407 14.61 -13.74 11.30
CA SER A 407 15.11 -13.34 12.62
C SER A 407 16.59 -13.67 12.78
N GLY A 408 17.17 -13.23 13.91
CA GLY A 408 18.58 -13.45 14.23
C GLY A 408 19.49 -12.36 13.67
N LYS A 409 20.78 -12.65 13.65
CA LYS A 409 21.78 -11.65 13.25
C LYS A 409 21.94 -11.57 11.74
N ILE A 410 22.16 -10.37 11.24
CA ILE A 410 22.60 -10.14 9.87
C ILE A 410 24.06 -10.61 9.78
N PRO A 411 24.43 -11.50 8.85
CA PRO A 411 25.76 -12.09 8.82
C PRO A 411 26.82 -11.11 8.28
N VAL A 412 28.01 -11.11 8.88
CA VAL A 412 29.15 -10.30 8.42
C VAL A 412 29.59 -10.66 7.00
N SER A 413 29.33 -11.89 6.57
CA SER A 413 29.60 -12.36 5.20
C SER A 413 28.86 -11.58 4.12
N LEU A 414 27.78 -10.86 4.47
CA LEU A 414 27.12 -9.92 3.55
C LEU A 414 28.12 -8.90 2.98
N GLY A 415 29.08 -8.44 3.81
CA GLY A 415 30.14 -7.53 3.39
C GLY A 415 31.11 -8.08 2.34
N GLN A 416 31.01 -9.34 1.92
CA GLN A 416 31.82 -9.95 0.86
C GLN A 416 31.21 -9.75 -0.54
N LEU A 417 29.96 -9.30 -0.64
CA LEU A 417 29.19 -9.21 -1.89
C LEU A 417 29.60 -7.97 -2.72
N VAL A 418 30.75 -8.02 -3.37
CA VAL A 418 31.36 -6.88 -4.09
C VAL A 418 30.50 -6.26 -5.20
N SER A 419 29.52 -6.99 -5.72
CA SER A 419 28.61 -6.52 -6.79
C SER A 419 27.32 -5.91 -6.27
N LEU A 420 27.08 -5.95 -4.94
CA LEU A 420 25.81 -5.59 -4.32
C LEU A 420 25.52 -4.10 -4.48
N VAL A 421 24.32 -3.80 -4.97
CA VAL A 421 23.81 -2.45 -5.23
C VAL A 421 22.62 -2.14 -4.30
N VAL A 422 21.73 -3.12 -4.08
CA VAL A 422 20.53 -2.96 -3.27
C VAL A 422 20.47 -4.02 -2.17
N VAL A 423 20.19 -3.58 -0.94
CA VAL A 423 19.90 -4.43 0.21
C VAL A 423 18.61 -3.95 0.86
N ASP A 424 17.57 -4.77 0.79
CA ASP A 424 16.28 -4.50 1.44
C ASP A 424 15.93 -5.62 2.42
N LEU A 425 16.04 -5.33 3.72
CA LEU A 425 15.82 -6.23 4.85
C LEU A 425 14.72 -5.75 5.80
N ILE A 426 13.95 -4.70 5.45
CA ILE A 426 12.94 -4.12 6.36
C ILE A 426 11.82 -5.10 6.69
N GLU A 427 11.07 -4.80 7.76
CA GLU A 427 9.89 -5.56 8.20
C GLU A 427 10.20 -7.05 8.43
N ASN A 428 11.29 -7.30 9.16
CA ASN A 428 11.71 -8.59 9.71
C ASN A 428 12.03 -8.44 11.21
N SER A 429 12.45 -9.51 11.87
CA SER A 429 12.79 -9.51 13.30
C SER A 429 14.30 -9.68 13.52
N TRP A 430 15.12 -8.85 12.87
CA TRP A 430 16.56 -8.87 13.01
C TRP A 430 17.01 -8.45 14.40
N GLU A 431 18.17 -8.96 14.83
CA GLU A 431 18.80 -8.63 16.11
C GLU A 431 20.33 -8.53 15.97
N GLY A 432 20.97 -7.98 17.00
CA GLY A 432 22.42 -7.94 17.08
C GLY A 432 23.04 -6.62 16.66
N VAL A 433 24.35 -6.66 16.38
CA VAL A 433 25.14 -5.45 16.15
C VAL A 433 25.65 -5.42 14.71
N ILE A 434 25.34 -4.35 14.00
CA ILE A 434 25.88 -4.03 12.68
C ILE A 434 27.13 -3.16 12.89
N THR A 435 28.23 -3.54 12.25
CA THR A 435 29.53 -2.87 12.30
C THR A 435 30.05 -2.62 10.89
N GLU A 436 31.14 -1.88 10.77
CA GLU A 436 31.83 -1.62 9.50
C GLU A 436 32.14 -2.90 8.70
N SER A 437 32.36 -4.02 9.40
CA SER A 437 32.64 -5.31 8.77
C SER A 437 31.52 -5.82 7.86
N HIS A 438 30.29 -5.43 8.11
CA HIS A 438 29.15 -5.78 7.25
C HIS A 438 29.16 -5.04 5.91
N PHE A 439 29.99 -4.03 5.76
CA PHE A 439 30.04 -3.14 4.60
C PHE A 439 31.40 -3.08 3.90
N THR A 440 32.37 -3.87 4.34
CA THR A 440 33.82 -3.72 4.00
C THR A 440 34.08 -3.65 2.49
N ASN A 441 33.44 -4.49 1.68
CA ASN A 441 33.70 -4.56 0.23
C ASN A 441 32.50 -4.07 -0.62
N LEU A 442 31.48 -3.47 -0.02
CA LEU A 442 30.25 -3.05 -0.71
C LEU A 442 30.42 -1.71 -1.45
N SER A 443 31.44 -1.55 -2.28
CA SER A 443 31.75 -0.28 -2.95
C SER A 443 30.69 0.17 -3.96
N ARG A 444 29.78 -0.73 -4.38
CA ARG A 444 28.71 -0.45 -5.35
C ARG A 444 27.36 -0.21 -4.70
N LEU A 445 27.27 -0.30 -3.38
CA LEU A 445 25.99 -0.16 -2.67
C LEU A 445 25.39 1.23 -2.89
N ARG A 446 24.12 1.25 -3.33
CA ARG A 446 23.34 2.45 -3.61
C ARG A 446 22.09 2.56 -2.74
N GLU A 447 21.54 1.42 -2.32
CA GLU A 447 20.29 1.38 -1.55
C GLU A 447 20.45 0.45 -0.36
N LEU A 448 20.07 0.95 0.81
CA LEU A 448 20.14 0.22 2.08
C LEU A 448 18.85 0.42 2.88
N SER A 449 18.14 -0.67 3.15
CA SER A 449 16.92 -0.68 3.93
C SER A 449 17.01 -1.74 5.03
N ILE A 450 16.95 -1.34 6.31
CA ILE A 450 17.04 -2.24 7.46
C ILE A 450 16.12 -1.78 8.58
N GLY A 451 15.48 -2.74 9.26
CA GLY A 451 14.70 -2.49 10.48
C GLY A 451 13.23 -2.77 10.33
N LYS A 452 12.47 -2.31 11.31
CA LYS A 452 11.03 -2.54 11.41
C LYS A 452 10.35 -1.36 12.09
N PHE A 453 9.14 -1.04 11.68
CA PHE A 453 8.37 0.08 12.22
C PHE A 453 7.79 -0.16 13.64
N VAL A 454 8.43 -1.00 14.46
CA VAL A 454 8.03 -1.31 15.83
C VAL A 454 9.26 -1.29 16.75
N HIS A 455 9.10 -0.80 17.98
CA HIS A 455 10.18 -0.69 18.97
C HIS A 455 10.80 -2.02 19.47
N ASP A 456 10.39 -3.16 18.96
CA ASP A 456 10.84 -4.49 19.38
C ASP A 456 12.13 -4.97 18.69
N THR A 457 12.76 -4.13 17.88
CA THR A 457 13.99 -4.49 17.14
C THR A 457 15.23 -4.18 17.94
N PHE A 458 16.09 -5.20 18.12
CA PHE A 458 17.33 -5.08 18.86
C PHE A 458 18.56 -4.93 17.95
N VAL A 459 18.37 -4.32 16.77
CA VAL A 459 19.49 -4.00 15.87
C VAL A 459 20.17 -2.73 16.34
N VAL A 460 21.48 -2.83 16.58
CA VAL A 460 22.31 -1.70 17.02
C VAL A 460 23.38 -1.43 15.97
N PHE A 461 23.44 -0.21 15.46
CA PHE A 461 24.54 0.25 14.63
C PHE A 461 25.68 0.73 15.51
N ASN A 462 26.80 0.05 15.47
CA ASN A 462 28.02 0.40 16.19
C ASN A 462 29.16 0.66 15.21
N MET A 463 29.20 1.88 14.70
CA MET A 463 30.22 2.36 13.76
C MET A 463 31.18 3.29 14.47
N SER A 464 32.48 3.24 14.13
CA SER A 464 33.42 4.23 14.63
C SER A 464 33.11 5.62 14.07
N SER A 465 33.40 6.66 14.86
CA SER A 465 33.16 8.07 14.45
C SER A 465 33.94 8.47 13.19
N ASP A 466 35.05 7.79 12.93
CA ASP A 466 35.97 8.09 11.84
C ASP A 466 35.78 7.19 10.61
N TRP A 467 34.84 6.26 10.71
CA TRP A 467 34.54 5.37 9.60
C TRP A 467 33.91 6.13 8.42
N MET A 468 34.49 5.95 7.25
CA MET A 468 34.00 6.50 5.99
C MET A 468 33.74 5.35 5.02
N PRO A 469 32.48 5.05 4.67
CA PRO A 469 32.15 3.99 3.73
C PRO A 469 32.69 4.28 2.32
N THR A 470 33.06 3.25 1.60
CA THR A 470 33.56 3.34 0.22
C THR A 470 32.43 3.54 -0.80
N PHE A 471 31.20 3.26 -0.43
CA PHE A 471 30.02 3.40 -1.25
C PHE A 471 29.38 4.81 -1.13
N LYS A 472 28.51 5.12 -2.10
CA LYS A 472 27.67 6.31 -2.12
C LYS A 472 26.22 5.89 -2.26
N LEU A 473 25.46 6.03 -1.18
CA LEU A 473 24.02 5.72 -1.19
C LEU A 473 23.25 6.81 -1.93
N VAL A 474 22.20 6.38 -2.61
CA VAL A 474 21.13 7.22 -3.15
C VAL A 474 19.90 7.13 -2.24
N TYR A 475 19.71 5.96 -1.65
CA TYR A 475 18.56 5.63 -0.81
C TYR A 475 19.02 4.97 0.48
N ILE A 476 18.55 5.50 1.62
CA ILE A 476 18.77 4.87 2.93
C ILE A 476 17.47 4.88 3.73
N LYS A 477 17.13 3.71 4.29
CA LYS A 477 15.97 3.52 5.17
C LYS A 477 16.34 2.67 6.37
N ILE A 478 16.37 3.28 7.55
CA ILE A 478 16.62 2.61 8.83
C ILE A 478 15.42 2.87 9.74
N LEU A 479 14.75 1.79 10.14
CA LEU A 479 13.53 1.84 10.94
C LEU A 479 13.71 1.11 12.27
N GLY A 480 13.31 1.73 13.38
CA GLY A 480 13.25 1.07 14.71
C GLY A 480 14.56 0.50 15.23
N CYS A 481 15.71 0.92 14.70
CA CYS A 481 17.04 0.48 15.09
C CYS A 481 17.70 1.48 16.05
N LYS A 482 18.69 1.03 16.83
CA LYS A 482 19.49 1.93 17.63
C LYS A 482 20.67 2.47 16.80
N LEU A 483 20.49 3.62 16.17
CA LEU A 483 21.52 4.35 15.42
C LEU A 483 22.11 5.50 16.26
N GLY A 484 21.26 6.19 17.05
CA GLY A 484 21.63 7.29 17.93
C GLY A 484 22.52 6.90 19.14
N PRO A 485 22.84 7.84 20.04
CA PRO A 485 22.18 9.14 20.22
C PRO A 485 22.64 10.28 19.29
N LYS A 486 23.82 10.18 18.69
CA LYS A 486 24.34 11.22 17.80
C LYS A 486 23.92 11.02 16.36
N PHE A 487 23.86 12.12 15.61
CA PHE A 487 23.67 12.06 14.16
C PHE A 487 24.84 11.33 13.51
N PRO A 488 24.63 10.35 12.58
CA PRO A 488 25.66 9.47 12.06
C PRO A 488 26.75 10.21 11.27
N THR A 489 27.99 10.22 11.74
CA THR A 489 29.09 10.94 11.11
C THR A 489 29.50 10.40 9.75
N TRP A 490 29.27 9.09 9.49
CA TRP A 490 29.57 8.45 8.22
C TRP A 490 28.71 8.94 7.04
N PHE A 491 27.62 9.69 7.32
CA PHE A 491 26.84 10.38 6.28
C PHE A 491 27.62 11.50 5.59
N ARG A 492 28.69 12.01 6.19
CA ARG A 492 29.47 13.13 5.63
C ARG A 492 29.97 12.89 4.20
N ASN A 493 30.19 11.63 3.81
CA ASN A 493 30.63 11.34 2.46
C ASN A 493 29.51 10.82 1.54
N GLN A 494 28.25 10.78 1.98
CA GLN A 494 27.11 10.29 1.21
C GLN A 494 26.48 11.41 0.36
N THR A 495 27.25 11.92 -0.60
CA THR A 495 26.91 13.12 -1.40
C THR A 495 25.88 12.87 -2.51
N GLU A 496 25.40 11.63 -2.68
CA GLU A 496 24.43 11.25 -3.71
C GLU A 496 23.06 10.89 -3.13
N LEU A 497 22.87 11.07 -1.82
CA LEU A 497 21.61 10.75 -1.16
C LEU A 497 20.46 11.61 -1.70
N LYS A 498 19.36 10.95 -2.02
CA LYS A 498 18.08 11.51 -2.43
C LYS A 498 16.95 11.18 -1.45
N THR A 499 16.95 9.93 -0.93
CA THR A 499 15.99 9.48 0.06
C THR A 499 16.69 9.15 1.36
N ILE A 500 16.24 9.76 2.46
CA ILE A 500 16.71 9.56 3.81
C ILE A 500 15.53 9.29 4.72
N VAL A 501 15.42 8.03 5.19
CA VAL A 501 14.41 7.61 6.16
C VAL A 501 15.11 7.06 7.39
N LEU A 502 15.10 7.82 8.48
CA LEU A 502 15.71 7.50 9.78
C LEU A 502 14.64 7.57 10.87
N ASN A 503 13.67 6.67 10.82
CA ASN A 503 12.48 6.71 11.65
C ASN A 503 12.63 5.77 12.86
N LEU A 504 12.30 6.23 14.08
CA LEU A 504 12.45 5.47 15.33
C LEU A 504 13.90 4.99 15.61
N VAL A 505 14.93 5.80 15.27
CA VAL A 505 16.35 5.37 15.38
C VAL A 505 17.08 5.94 16.59
N MET A 506 16.36 6.56 17.54
CA MET A 506 16.86 7.05 18.82
C MET A 506 17.94 8.14 18.68
N ILE A 507 17.90 8.97 17.65
CA ILE A 507 18.77 10.14 17.53
C ILE A 507 18.25 11.23 18.46
N SER A 508 19.13 11.73 19.37
CA SER A 508 18.83 12.81 20.33
C SER A 508 19.85 13.97 20.19
N ASP A 509 20.02 14.43 18.97
CA ASP A 509 21.01 15.42 18.58
C ASP A 509 20.35 16.61 17.84
N VAL A 510 21.13 17.52 17.30
CA VAL A 510 20.70 18.51 16.31
C VAL A 510 21.05 18.01 14.90
N ILE A 511 20.36 18.51 13.89
CA ILE A 511 20.81 18.32 12.50
C ILE A 511 22.13 19.10 12.36
N PRO A 512 23.25 18.45 12.10
CA PRO A 512 24.54 19.14 12.12
C PRO A 512 24.78 20.00 10.87
N ASP A 513 25.50 21.12 11.03
CA ASP A 513 25.78 22.07 9.94
C ASP A 513 26.44 21.41 8.72
N TRP A 514 27.36 20.45 8.96
CA TRP A 514 27.99 19.73 7.85
C TRP A 514 27.01 18.95 6.97
N PHE A 515 25.88 18.48 7.52
CA PHE A 515 24.84 17.81 6.73
C PHE A 515 24.16 18.78 5.77
N LEU A 516 23.98 20.01 6.20
CA LEU A 516 23.40 21.09 5.39
C LEU A 516 24.38 21.54 4.29
N ASP A 517 25.68 21.56 4.62
CA ASP A 517 26.74 21.95 3.70
C ASP A 517 26.96 20.91 2.56
N MET A 518 26.43 19.70 2.69
CA MET A 518 26.50 18.68 1.64
C MET A 518 25.75 19.07 0.37
N GLY A 519 24.79 19.99 0.45
CA GLY A 519 24.01 20.49 -0.69
C GLY A 519 23.18 19.43 -1.39
N LEU A 520 22.67 18.46 -0.65
CA LEU A 520 21.84 17.38 -1.17
C LEU A 520 20.56 17.92 -1.81
N GLU A 521 20.13 17.29 -2.90
CA GLU A 521 18.82 17.48 -3.52
C GLU A 521 17.93 16.28 -3.17
N LEU A 522 17.11 16.43 -2.12
CA LEU A 522 16.34 15.34 -1.54
C LEU A 522 15.01 15.13 -2.28
N GLU A 523 14.65 13.88 -2.44
CA GLU A 523 13.33 13.42 -2.86
C GLU A 523 12.45 13.09 -1.64
N GLU A 524 13.08 12.58 -0.55
CA GLU A 524 12.39 12.25 0.68
C GLU A 524 13.32 12.48 1.88
N LEU A 525 12.77 13.11 2.92
CA LEU A 525 13.41 13.26 4.22
C LEU A 525 12.41 12.88 5.31
N ASP A 526 12.53 11.68 5.86
CA ASP A 526 11.80 11.21 7.04
C ASP A 526 12.79 10.97 8.19
N VAL A 527 12.71 11.81 9.22
CA VAL A 527 13.44 11.63 10.48
C VAL A 527 12.47 11.59 11.67
N ALA A 528 11.25 11.18 11.40
CA ALA A 528 10.18 11.16 12.40
C ALA A 528 10.48 10.21 13.57
N HIS A 529 9.74 10.40 14.67
CA HIS A 529 9.82 9.58 15.88
C HIS A 529 11.23 9.46 16.47
N ASN A 530 11.93 10.60 16.60
CA ASN A 530 13.23 10.71 17.24
C ASN A 530 13.20 11.74 18.39
N GLN A 531 14.36 12.16 18.85
CA GLN A 531 14.51 13.23 19.82
C GLN A 531 15.38 14.35 19.26
N LEU A 532 15.30 14.58 17.94
CA LEU A 532 16.00 15.65 17.26
C LEU A 532 15.50 16.99 17.76
N ARG A 533 16.43 17.93 17.96
CA ARG A 533 16.14 19.23 18.57
C ARG A 533 16.77 20.39 17.80
N GLY A 534 16.43 21.59 18.23
CA GLY A 534 16.90 22.83 17.63
C GLY A 534 16.04 23.27 16.45
N LYS A 535 16.49 24.27 15.71
CA LYS A 535 15.76 24.84 14.59
C LYS A 535 16.01 24.05 13.31
N VAL A 536 14.96 23.85 12.53
CA VAL A 536 15.08 23.28 11.20
C VAL A 536 15.49 24.39 10.22
N PRO A 537 16.62 24.24 9.50
CA PRO A 537 17.11 25.29 8.62
C PRO A 537 16.38 25.32 7.27
N ASN A 538 16.23 26.52 6.70
CA ASN A 538 15.65 26.72 5.38
C ASN A 538 16.61 26.43 4.22
N SER A 539 17.84 25.96 4.51
CA SER A 539 18.87 25.65 3.49
C SER A 539 18.74 24.26 2.86
N LEU A 540 17.86 23.41 3.38
CA LEU A 540 17.57 22.10 2.75
C LEU A 540 16.98 22.32 1.36
N ARG A 541 17.36 21.45 0.41
CA ARG A 541 16.91 21.49 -0.99
C ARG A 541 16.16 20.22 -1.33
N PHE A 542 15.08 20.38 -2.08
CA PHE A 542 14.25 19.27 -2.52
C PHE A 542 14.10 19.32 -4.05
N THR A 543 14.04 18.13 -4.67
CA THR A 543 13.90 18.02 -6.13
C THR A 543 12.52 18.50 -6.60
N ALA A 544 12.48 19.02 -7.83
CA ALA A 544 11.22 19.45 -8.42
C ALA A 544 10.45 18.30 -9.09
N VAL A 545 11.15 17.22 -9.46
CA VAL A 545 10.59 16.05 -10.17
C VAL A 545 11.43 14.81 -9.80
N PRO A 546 10.84 13.76 -9.25
CA PRO A 546 9.45 13.64 -8.78
C PRO A 546 9.14 14.59 -7.61
N VAL A 547 7.90 14.68 -7.18
CA VAL A 547 7.48 15.47 -6.00
C VAL A 547 8.13 14.90 -4.74
N SER A 548 8.60 15.78 -3.86
CA SER A 548 9.35 15.40 -2.65
C SER A 548 8.44 15.33 -1.42
N ASN A 549 8.88 14.52 -0.43
CA ASN A 549 8.18 14.30 0.83
C ASN A 549 9.04 14.67 2.04
N VAL A 550 8.44 15.27 3.04
CA VAL A 550 9.12 15.62 4.29
C VAL A 550 8.28 15.18 5.49
N ASP A 551 8.91 14.37 6.35
CA ASP A 551 8.36 13.98 7.65
C ASP A 551 9.38 14.22 8.77
N LEU A 552 9.11 15.22 9.61
CA LEU A 552 9.89 15.56 10.80
C LEU A 552 9.06 15.34 12.08
N SER A 553 7.94 14.65 11.99
CA SER A 553 6.98 14.51 13.10
C SER A 553 7.57 13.80 14.32
N SER A 554 6.95 14.00 15.48
CA SER A 554 7.33 13.37 16.76
C SER A 554 8.81 13.54 17.09
N ASN A 555 9.24 14.80 17.19
CA ASN A 555 10.59 15.22 17.57
C ASN A 555 10.54 16.39 18.58
N TRP A 556 11.65 17.01 18.85
CA TRP A 556 11.75 18.21 19.71
C TRP A 556 12.23 19.44 18.94
N PHE A 557 11.91 19.55 17.65
CA PHE A 557 12.25 20.70 16.85
C PHE A 557 11.53 21.95 17.35
N GLU A 558 12.22 23.10 17.37
CA GLU A 558 11.74 24.36 17.91
C GLU A 558 11.91 25.52 16.92
N GLY A 559 11.32 26.67 17.25
CA GLY A 559 11.42 27.87 16.43
C GLY A 559 10.32 27.97 15.39
N PRO A 560 10.46 28.83 14.37
CA PRO A 560 9.44 29.00 13.34
C PRO A 560 9.38 27.79 12.42
N LEU A 561 8.21 27.59 11.76
CA LEU A 561 8.07 26.60 10.72
C LEU A 561 9.09 26.86 9.61
N PRO A 562 9.80 25.81 9.14
CA PRO A 562 10.68 25.95 7.98
C PRO A 562 9.85 26.17 6.72
N LEU A 563 10.40 26.96 5.79
CA LEU A 563 9.77 27.23 4.51
C LEU A 563 10.83 27.07 3.40
N TRP A 564 10.66 26.05 2.60
CA TRP A 564 11.52 25.75 1.46
C TRP A 564 10.78 26.08 0.17
N SER A 565 11.38 26.88 -0.72
CA SER A 565 10.83 27.10 -2.07
C SER A 565 11.05 25.84 -2.90
N SER A 566 10.09 24.94 -2.91
CA SER A 566 10.23 23.62 -3.53
C SER A 566 8.90 23.00 -3.93
N ASN A 567 8.98 21.88 -4.66
CA ASN A 567 7.81 21.14 -5.13
C ASN A 567 7.45 19.98 -4.19
N LEU A 568 7.26 20.29 -2.90
CA LEU A 568 6.85 19.29 -1.90
C LEU A 568 5.40 18.81 -2.15
N SER A 569 5.18 17.51 -1.99
CA SER A 569 3.84 16.90 -1.92
C SER A 569 3.35 16.79 -0.49
N THR A 570 4.20 16.33 0.43
CA THR A 570 3.83 16.14 1.83
C THR A 570 4.71 16.95 2.77
N LEU A 571 4.11 17.51 3.81
CA LEU A 571 4.78 18.25 4.85
C LEU A 571 4.21 17.84 6.22
N TYR A 572 4.89 16.90 6.90
CA TYR A 572 4.52 16.43 8.23
C TYR A 572 5.50 16.96 9.28
N LEU A 573 5.02 17.89 10.12
CA LEU A 573 5.77 18.52 11.19
C LEU A 573 5.09 18.35 12.57
N ALA A 574 4.14 17.41 12.65
CA ALA A 574 3.32 17.18 13.84
C ALA A 574 4.15 16.77 15.07
N ASP A 575 3.60 17.03 16.27
CA ASP A 575 4.17 16.59 17.54
C ASP A 575 5.63 17.05 17.73
N ASN A 576 5.78 18.40 17.73
CA ASN A 576 7.04 19.10 17.90
C ASN A 576 6.86 20.35 18.78
N MET A 577 7.87 21.19 18.89
CA MET A 577 7.82 22.47 19.63
C MET A 577 7.88 23.69 18.69
N PHE A 578 7.48 23.56 17.42
CA PHE A 578 7.44 24.69 16.50
C PHE A 578 6.52 25.79 17.02
N SER A 579 6.91 27.04 16.83
CA SER A 579 6.23 28.22 17.38
C SER A 579 6.21 29.36 16.38
N GLY A 580 5.43 30.40 16.69
CA GLY A 580 5.22 31.49 15.75
C GLY A 580 4.05 31.25 14.81
N PRO A 581 3.79 32.14 13.86
CA PRO A 581 2.69 32.00 12.91
C PRO A 581 3.01 31.00 11.80
N ILE A 582 1.97 30.41 11.21
CA ILE A 582 2.10 29.73 9.93
C ILE A 582 2.53 30.78 8.89
N PRO A 583 3.58 30.55 8.08
CA PRO A 583 4.08 31.52 7.11
C PRO A 583 2.99 32.02 6.15
N SER A 584 2.87 33.34 6.00
CA SER A 584 1.80 33.96 5.22
C SER A 584 1.86 33.63 3.71
N ASN A 585 3.00 33.17 3.22
CA ASN A 585 3.28 32.81 1.82
C ASN A 585 3.41 31.30 1.60
N ILE A 586 3.03 30.45 2.57
CA ILE A 586 3.22 28.99 2.48
C ILE A 586 2.64 28.38 1.19
N GLY A 587 1.46 28.78 0.77
CA GLY A 587 0.84 28.29 -0.46
C GLY A 587 1.43 28.86 -1.75
N MET A 588 2.32 29.84 -1.67
CA MET A 588 3.06 30.37 -2.83
C MET A 588 4.40 29.66 -2.98
N GLU A 589 5.07 29.39 -1.87
CA GLU A 589 6.37 28.72 -1.85
C GLU A 589 6.27 27.20 -2.06
N LEU A 590 5.15 26.60 -1.65
CA LEU A 590 4.92 25.15 -1.69
C LEU A 590 3.63 24.80 -2.47
N PRO A 591 3.50 25.17 -3.74
CA PRO A 591 2.22 25.11 -4.48
C PRO A 591 1.73 23.67 -4.79
N SER A 592 2.60 22.67 -4.64
CA SER A 592 2.31 21.27 -4.97
C SER A 592 1.84 20.44 -3.79
N LEU A 593 1.73 21.03 -2.59
CA LEU A 593 1.33 20.29 -1.41
C LEU A 593 -0.05 19.64 -1.57
N THR A 594 -0.08 18.35 -1.28
CA THR A 594 -1.29 17.55 -1.16
C THR A 594 -1.66 17.29 0.30
N ASP A 595 -0.65 17.19 1.19
CA ASP A 595 -0.86 16.84 2.59
C ASP A 595 -0.01 17.73 3.52
N ILE A 596 -0.67 18.32 4.51
CA ILE A 596 -0.06 19.16 5.54
C ILE A 596 -0.52 18.69 6.91
N ASP A 597 0.44 18.32 7.77
CA ASP A 597 0.20 18.05 9.18
C ASP A 597 1.14 18.89 10.04
N LEU A 598 0.59 19.91 10.68
CA LEU A 598 1.26 20.80 11.63
C LEU A 598 0.72 20.62 13.05
N SER A 599 -0.01 19.56 13.29
CA SER A 599 -0.72 19.33 14.56
C SER A 599 0.25 19.20 15.74
N ARG A 600 -0.27 19.38 16.96
CA ARG A 600 0.49 19.21 18.21
C ARG A 600 1.80 20.01 18.25
N ASN A 601 1.67 21.32 18.04
CA ASN A 601 2.76 22.28 18.11
C ASN A 601 2.39 23.49 19.00
N ASN A 602 3.23 24.53 19.00
CA ASN A 602 2.98 25.78 19.72
C ASN A 602 2.67 26.94 18.75
N LEU A 603 2.06 26.65 17.59
CA LEU A 603 1.78 27.66 16.57
C LEU A 603 0.72 28.64 17.02
N VAL A 604 0.91 29.93 16.65
CA VAL A 604 0.02 31.06 17.00
C VAL A 604 -0.39 31.85 15.77
N GLY A 605 -1.31 32.80 15.95
CA GLY A 605 -1.77 33.68 14.86
C GLY A 605 -2.91 33.06 14.06
N THR A 606 -3.14 33.57 12.86
CA THR A 606 -4.31 33.23 12.03
C THR A 606 -3.95 32.27 10.91
N ILE A 607 -4.93 31.55 10.36
CA ILE A 607 -4.80 30.70 9.17
C ILE A 607 -4.49 31.61 7.96
N PRO A 608 -3.34 31.42 7.26
CA PRO A 608 -2.97 32.30 6.15
C PRO A 608 -3.84 32.11 4.92
N LEU A 609 -4.18 33.19 4.23
CA LEU A 609 -4.97 33.17 3.00
C LEU A 609 -4.28 32.40 1.86
N SER A 610 -2.94 32.33 1.86
CA SER A 610 -2.17 31.63 0.82
C SER A 610 -2.40 30.13 0.79
N ILE A 611 -2.95 29.52 1.87
CA ILE A 611 -3.37 28.10 1.86
C ILE A 611 -4.38 27.87 0.73
N GLY A 612 -5.23 28.88 0.41
CA GLY A 612 -6.15 28.81 -0.71
C GLY A 612 -5.49 28.66 -2.10
N ASN A 613 -4.18 28.80 -2.22
CA ASN A 613 -3.44 28.56 -3.47
C ASN A 613 -3.06 27.08 -3.66
N LEU A 614 -3.24 26.24 -2.63
CA LEU A 614 -2.91 24.81 -2.65
C LEU A 614 -4.03 23.99 -3.31
N THR A 615 -4.20 24.14 -4.61
CA THR A 615 -5.34 23.56 -5.36
C THR A 615 -5.41 22.04 -5.35
N ARG A 616 -4.33 21.36 -4.94
CA ARG A 616 -4.23 19.90 -4.84
C ARG A 616 -4.34 19.37 -3.40
N LEU A 617 -4.57 20.26 -2.43
CA LEU A 617 -4.57 19.88 -1.02
C LEU A 617 -5.69 18.86 -0.73
N THR A 618 -5.32 17.74 -0.15
CA THR A 618 -6.22 16.65 0.28
C THR A 618 -6.34 16.57 1.79
N THR A 619 -5.25 16.89 2.51
CA THR A 619 -5.21 16.82 3.97
C THR A 619 -4.67 18.13 4.56
N LEU A 620 -5.41 18.72 5.51
CA LEU A 620 -4.97 19.82 6.33
C LEU A 620 -5.26 19.52 7.79
N ASP A 621 -4.22 19.17 8.55
CA ASP A 621 -4.27 19.04 10.00
C ASP A 621 -3.43 20.14 10.67
N ILE A 622 -4.11 21.06 11.37
CA ILE A 622 -3.49 22.12 12.16
C ILE A 622 -3.98 22.05 13.61
N SER A 623 -4.47 20.89 14.03
CA SER A 623 -5.05 20.67 15.34
C SER A 623 -4.02 20.80 16.48
N ASN A 624 -4.51 20.90 17.70
CA ASN A 624 -3.65 20.94 18.91
C ASN A 624 -2.54 22.01 18.84
N ASN A 625 -2.94 23.25 18.57
CA ASN A 625 -2.07 24.41 18.50
C ASN A 625 -2.68 25.58 19.32
N ARG A 626 -2.17 26.79 19.13
CA ARG A 626 -2.69 28.01 19.74
C ARG A 626 -3.13 29.04 18.68
N LEU A 627 -3.61 28.54 17.54
CA LEU A 627 -4.10 29.36 16.43
C LEU A 627 -5.39 30.10 16.85
N SER A 628 -5.58 31.27 16.32
CA SER A 628 -6.68 32.16 16.68
C SER A 628 -7.28 32.85 15.45
N GLY A 629 -8.36 33.60 15.64
CA GLY A 629 -9.06 34.27 14.55
C GLY A 629 -10.10 33.41 13.86
N ASN A 630 -10.59 33.84 12.71
CA ASN A 630 -11.67 33.22 12.01
C ASN A 630 -11.18 32.25 10.93
N ILE A 631 -12.00 31.28 10.55
CA ILE A 631 -11.78 30.44 9.36
C ILE A 631 -11.91 31.31 8.11
N PRO A 632 -10.89 31.37 7.22
CA PRO A 632 -10.96 32.16 5.98
C PRO A 632 -12.00 31.62 4.98
N GLN A 633 -12.25 32.36 3.88
CA GLN A 633 -13.29 32.07 2.89
C GLN A 633 -12.76 31.58 1.55
N PHE A 634 -11.62 30.91 1.50
CA PHE A 634 -10.96 30.46 0.25
C PHE A 634 -11.25 29.01 -0.15
N TRP A 635 -12.13 28.29 0.55
CA TRP A 635 -12.29 26.83 0.43
C TRP A 635 -12.74 26.36 -0.96
N GLU A 636 -13.37 27.21 -1.74
CA GLU A 636 -13.74 26.93 -3.14
C GLU A 636 -12.53 26.72 -4.04
N ASN A 637 -11.35 27.21 -3.65
CA ASN A 637 -10.10 27.09 -4.43
C ASN A 637 -9.39 25.75 -4.20
N ILE A 638 -9.76 24.98 -3.16
CA ILE A 638 -9.13 23.70 -2.79
C ILE A 638 -10.15 22.55 -2.76
N PRO A 639 -10.81 22.26 -3.89
CA PRO A 639 -11.97 21.38 -3.92
C PRO A 639 -11.66 19.92 -3.61
N MET A 640 -10.39 19.51 -3.64
CA MET A 640 -9.95 18.12 -3.42
C MET A 640 -9.76 17.77 -1.95
N LEU A 641 -10.05 18.69 -1.03
CA LEU A 641 -9.81 18.50 0.40
C LEU A 641 -10.68 17.34 0.93
N TYR A 642 -10.02 16.40 1.59
CA TYR A 642 -10.61 15.18 2.13
C TYR A 642 -10.67 15.21 3.66
N ILE A 643 -9.60 15.73 4.31
CA ILE A 643 -9.47 15.86 5.76
C ILE A 643 -9.22 17.33 6.11
N LEU A 644 -10.03 17.86 7.03
CA LEU A 644 -9.85 19.17 7.64
C LEU A 644 -9.95 19.04 9.15
N ASP A 645 -8.81 19.06 9.84
CA ASP A 645 -8.74 19.06 11.30
C ASP A 645 -8.14 20.36 11.83
N MET A 646 -8.94 21.14 12.53
CA MET A 646 -8.56 22.38 13.20
C MET A 646 -8.82 22.31 14.71
N SER A 647 -9.06 21.12 15.23
CA SER A 647 -9.48 20.93 16.63
C SER A 647 -8.43 21.42 17.63
N ASN A 648 -8.88 21.65 18.84
CA ASN A 648 -8.04 22.04 19.97
C ASN A 648 -7.12 23.26 19.66
N ASN A 649 -7.77 24.38 19.33
CA ASN A 649 -7.16 25.68 19.08
C ASN A 649 -7.93 26.80 19.79
N SER A 650 -7.64 28.05 19.47
CA SER A 650 -8.39 29.24 19.93
C SER A 650 -9.11 29.94 18.78
N LEU A 651 -9.48 29.21 17.75
CA LEU A 651 -10.20 29.74 16.59
C LEU A 651 -11.63 30.15 16.98
N SER A 652 -12.15 31.17 16.31
CA SER A 652 -13.43 31.80 16.67
C SER A 652 -14.26 32.19 15.44
N GLY A 653 -15.43 32.82 15.69
CA GLY A 653 -16.33 33.22 14.62
C GLY A 653 -17.21 32.09 14.13
N THR A 654 -17.71 32.21 12.92
CA THR A 654 -18.65 31.25 12.30
C THR A 654 -17.96 30.39 11.23
N ILE A 655 -18.51 29.21 10.96
CA ILE A 655 -18.10 28.41 9.82
C ILE A 655 -18.50 29.12 8.53
N PRO A 656 -17.57 29.43 7.61
CA PRO A 656 -17.90 30.13 6.37
C PRO A 656 -18.66 29.25 5.38
N ASN A 657 -19.57 29.86 4.60
CA ASN A 657 -20.38 29.16 3.60
C ASN A 657 -19.52 28.48 2.50
N SER A 658 -18.33 28.99 2.22
CA SER A 658 -17.40 28.41 1.23
C SER A 658 -16.93 26.99 1.60
N ILE A 659 -17.03 26.52 2.87
CA ILE A 659 -16.74 25.12 3.23
C ILE A 659 -17.69 24.16 2.51
N GLY A 660 -18.91 24.55 2.20
CA GLY A 660 -19.86 23.74 1.45
C GLY A 660 -19.49 23.49 -0.02
N SER A 661 -18.39 24.06 -0.53
CA SER A 661 -17.80 23.72 -1.86
C SER A 661 -16.88 22.50 -1.84
N LEU A 662 -16.54 22.00 -0.64
CA LEU A 662 -15.65 20.84 -0.46
C LEU A 662 -16.41 19.52 -0.65
N LEU A 663 -16.70 19.15 -1.89
CA LEU A 663 -17.56 18.01 -2.22
C LEU A 663 -16.94 16.64 -1.86
N TYR A 664 -15.61 16.57 -1.74
CA TYR A 664 -14.87 15.35 -1.37
C TYR A 664 -14.54 15.28 0.12
N LEU A 665 -14.97 16.27 0.92
CA LEU A 665 -14.67 16.31 2.35
C LEU A 665 -15.30 15.12 3.08
N LYS A 666 -14.48 14.31 3.74
CA LYS A 666 -14.91 13.19 4.57
C LYS A 666 -14.79 13.46 6.07
N PHE A 667 -13.83 14.26 6.48
CA PHE A 667 -13.60 14.55 7.89
C PHE A 667 -13.56 16.05 8.11
N LEU A 668 -14.52 16.57 8.87
CA LEU A 668 -14.56 17.96 9.34
C LEU A 668 -14.50 17.96 10.86
N ILE A 669 -13.35 18.33 11.41
CA ILE A 669 -13.07 18.30 12.84
C ILE A 669 -12.69 19.70 13.31
N LEU A 670 -13.59 20.35 14.03
CA LEU A 670 -13.45 21.73 14.55
C LEU A 670 -13.58 21.76 16.07
N SER A 671 -13.61 20.62 16.73
CA SER A 671 -13.88 20.51 18.18
C SER A 671 -12.84 21.25 19.03
N SER A 672 -13.26 21.61 20.24
CA SER A 672 -12.40 22.30 21.24
C SER A 672 -11.81 23.60 20.70
N ASN A 673 -12.69 24.52 20.32
CA ASN A 673 -12.38 25.86 19.86
C ASN A 673 -13.38 26.90 20.46
N ASN A 674 -13.40 28.09 19.93
CA ASN A 674 -14.30 29.17 20.34
C ASN A 674 -15.28 29.56 19.20
N PHE A 675 -15.63 28.63 18.33
CA PHE A 675 -16.59 28.88 17.24
C PHE A 675 -18.00 29.11 17.77
N SER A 676 -18.75 29.97 17.09
CA SER A 676 -20.10 30.37 17.50
C SER A 676 -21.04 30.49 16.30
N GLY A 677 -22.31 30.80 16.57
CA GLY A 677 -23.35 30.93 15.55
C GLY A 677 -23.98 29.60 15.13
N GLU A 678 -24.75 29.64 14.08
CA GLU A 678 -25.44 28.46 13.55
C GLU A 678 -24.60 27.73 12.49
N LEU A 679 -24.88 26.45 12.26
CA LEU A 679 -24.27 25.67 11.20
C LEU A 679 -24.74 26.16 9.83
N PRO A 680 -23.81 26.51 8.91
CA PRO A 680 -24.19 27.01 7.60
C PRO A 680 -24.88 25.95 6.76
N SER A 681 -25.98 26.31 6.11
CA SER A 681 -26.74 25.38 5.27
C SER A 681 -25.97 24.85 4.05
N SER A 682 -24.86 25.47 3.67
CA SER A 682 -23.97 25.03 2.59
C SER A 682 -23.29 23.69 2.90
N LEU A 683 -23.09 23.34 4.19
CA LEU A 683 -22.51 22.04 4.57
C LEU A 683 -23.34 20.84 4.09
N ARG A 684 -24.61 21.02 3.78
CA ARG A 684 -25.47 19.96 3.17
C ARG A 684 -24.91 19.43 1.84
N ASN A 685 -24.02 20.17 1.18
CA ASN A 685 -23.41 19.77 -0.09
C ASN A 685 -22.22 18.79 0.11
N CYS A 686 -21.67 18.70 1.33
CA CYS A 686 -20.58 17.77 1.66
C CYS A 686 -21.11 16.34 1.87
N THR A 687 -21.75 15.77 0.86
CA THR A 687 -22.50 14.49 0.93
C THR A 687 -21.62 13.28 1.25
N GLN A 688 -20.30 13.38 1.09
CA GLN A 688 -19.34 12.33 1.40
C GLN A 688 -18.81 12.37 2.84
N LEU A 689 -19.36 13.24 3.69
CA LEU A 689 -18.86 13.44 5.04
C LEU A 689 -19.08 12.17 5.89
N TYR A 690 -17.99 11.64 6.47
CA TYR A 690 -17.96 10.50 7.39
C TYR A 690 -17.96 10.95 8.85
N SER A 691 -17.24 12.04 9.16
CA SER A 691 -17.19 12.58 10.52
C SER A 691 -17.44 14.09 10.53
N LEU A 692 -18.40 14.47 11.37
CA LEU A 692 -18.64 15.85 11.74
C LEU A 692 -18.43 15.98 13.25
N ASP A 693 -17.27 16.50 13.65
CA ASP A 693 -16.95 16.79 15.03
C ASP A 693 -16.78 18.31 15.25
N ILE A 694 -17.76 18.92 15.87
CA ILE A 694 -17.76 20.33 16.26
C ILE A 694 -17.97 20.51 17.77
N GLY A 695 -17.71 19.45 18.53
CA GLY A 695 -17.86 19.43 19.97
C GLY A 695 -17.02 20.48 20.68
N ASP A 696 -17.40 20.80 21.92
CA ASP A 696 -16.65 21.70 22.81
C ASP A 696 -16.40 23.07 22.15
N ASN A 697 -17.49 23.75 21.76
CA ASN A 697 -17.53 25.06 21.12
C ASN A 697 -18.72 25.91 21.67
N GLN A 698 -19.08 27.00 21.00
CA GLN A 698 -20.22 27.86 21.33
C GLN A 698 -21.28 27.93 20.23
N PHE A 699 -21.40 26.88 19.41
CA PHE A 699 -22.43 26.82 18.39
C PHE A 699 -23.84 26.86 19.01
N SER A 700 -24.76 27.51 18.31
CA SER A 700 -26.14 27.74 18.77
C SER A 700 -27.15 27.46 17.67
N GLY A 701 -28.42 27.70 17.95
CA GLY A 701 -29.51 27.37 17.05
C GLY A 701 -30.02 25.94 17.22
N GLN A 702 -30.74 25.46 16.22
CA GLN A 702 -31.28 24.09 16.22
C GLN A 702 -30.35 23.15 15.48
N ILE A 703 -30.38 21.86 15.83
CA ILE A 703 -29.71 20.83 15.02
C ILE A 703 -30.41 20.78 13.65
N PRO A 704 -29.69 21.08 12.53
CA PRO A 704 -30.35 21.20 11.24
C PRO A 704 -30.87 19.87 10.70
N VAL A 705 -32.06 19.89 10.11
CA VAL A 705 -32.69 18.70 9.50
C VAL A 705 -31.87 18.15 8.35
N TRP A 706 -31.17 19.02 7.59
CA TRP A 706 -30.33 18.61 6.45
C TRP A 706 -29.18 17.67 6.86
N ILE A 707 -28.75 17.61 8.13
CA ILE A 707 -27.73 16.64 8.58
C ILE A 707 -28.19 15.22 8.28
N GLY A 708 -29.44 14.89 8.65
CA GLY A 708 -29.97 13.55 8.38
C GLY A 708 -30.50 13.35 6.96
N GLU A 709 -30.74 14.42 6.20
CA GLU A 709 -31.29 14.35 4.84
C GLU A 709 -30.23 14.33 3.76
N ASN A 710 -29.10 15.02 3.97
CA ASN A 710 -28.10 15.24 2.94
C ASN A 710 -26.75 14.59 3.22
N LEU A 711 -26.49 14.03 4.42
CA LEU A 711 -25.21 13.43 4.77
C LEU A 711 -25.33 11.92 5.01
N PRO A 712 -25.68 11.11 4.00
CA PRO A 712 -25.98 9.69 4.17
C PRO A 712 -24.77 8.85 4.58
N SER A 713 -23.55 9.33 4.33
CA SER A 713 -22.29 8.65 4.62
C SER A 713 -21.80 8.85 6.05
N LEU A 714 -22.54 9.62 6.89
CA LEU A 714 -22.06 10.02 8.20
C LEU A 714 -21.98 8.83 9.17
N LEU A 715 -20.78 8.60 9.71
CA LEU A 715 -20.45 7.59 10.71
C LEU A 715 -20.41 8.17 12.12
N ILE A 716 -19.91 9.41 12.25
CA ILE A 716 -19.67 10.10 13.51
C ILE A 716 -20.33 11.47 13.48
N LEU A 717 -21.24 11.71 14.42
CA LEU A 717 -21.84 13.03 14.67
C LEU A 717 -21.58 13.44 16.11
N ARG A 718 -20.65 14.38 16.33
CA ARG A 718 -20.31 14.89 17.64
C ARG A 718 -20.56 16.41 17.71
N LEU A 719 -21.62 16.79 18.43
CA LEU A 719 -22.04 18.17 18.69
C LEU A 719 -21.94 18.54 20.17
N ARG A 720 -21.32 17.69 20.96
CA ARG A 720 -21.19 17.78 22.42
C ARG A 720 -20.71 19.16 22.89
N ASN A 721 -21.23 19.58 24.07
CA ASN A 721 -20.78 20.78 24.80
C ASN A 721 -20.81 22.04 23.92
N ASN A 722 -22.02 22.36 23.48
CA ASN A 722 -22.38 23.54 22.71
C ASN A 722 -23.65 24.19 23.27
N SER A 723 -24.22 25.15 22.57
CA SER A 723 -25.48 25.82 22.92
C SER A 723 -26.63 25.46 21.98
N PHE A 724 -26.61 24.26 21.38
CA PHE A 724 -27.71 23.82 20.53
C PHE A 724 -28.99 23.68 21.35
N SER A 725 -30.11 24.11 20.77
CA SER A 725 -31.43 24.08 21.40
C SER A 725 -32.50 23.45 20.48
N GLY A 726 -33.75 23.34 20.98
CA GLY A 726 -34.80 22.72 20.19
C GLY A 726 -34.87 21.20 20.36
N HIS A 727 -35.59 20.58 19.42
CA HIS A 727 -35.80 19.13 19.43
C HIS A 727 -34.72 18.38 18.67
N ILE A 728 -34.43 17.14 19.03
CA ILE A 728 -33.66 16.22 18.20
C ILE A 728 -34.45 15.94 16.91
N PRO A 729 -33.93 16.34 15.71
CA PRO A 729 -34.73 16.16 14.49
C PRO A 729 -34.81 14.68 14.11
N SER A 730 -36.03 14.22 13.77
CA SER A 730 -36.23 12.83 13.32
C SER A 730 -35.45 12.46 12.05
N ALA A 731 -35.01 13.44 11.29
CA ALA A 731 -34.14 13.22 10.13
C ALA A 731 -32.79 12.53 10.49
N ILE A 732 -32.30 12.69 11.73
CA ILE A 732 -31.07 11.98 12.18
C ILE A 732 -31.22 10.46 12.03
N CYS A 733 -32.43 9.94 12.19
CA CYS A 733 -32.71 8.51 12.03
C CYS A 733 -32.51 7.96 10.60
N ARG A 734 -32.28 8.83 9.60
CA ARG A 734 -31.94 8.42 8.22
C ARG A 734 -30.44 8.12 8.05
N LEU A 735 -29.61 8.43 9.03
CA LEU A 735 -28.17 8.17 9.01
C LEU A 735 -27.90 6.69 9.27
N SER A 736 -28.06 5.86 8.24
CA SER A 736 -28.00 4.40 8.35
C SER A 736 -26.61 3.87 8.75
N LEU A 737 -25.55 4.62 8.51
CA LEU A 737 -24.17 4.23 8.80
C LEU A 737 -23.66 4.78 10.15
N LEU A 738 -24.45 5.62 10.83
CA LEU A 738 -24.04 6.27 12.07
C LEU A 738 -23.80 5.24 13.17
N HIS A 739 -22.64 5.29 13.81
CA HIS A 739 -22.26 4.46 14.95
C HIS A 739 -21.74 5.24 16.17
N ILE A 740 -21.50 6.54 16.02
CA ILE A 740 -21.20 7.45 17.14
C ILE A 740 -22.11 8.67 17.05
N LEU A 741 -22.95 8.85 18.07
CA LEU A 741 -23.81 10.01 18.23
C LEU A 741 -23.58 10.64 19.61
N ASP A 742 -22.87 11.77 19.67
CA ASP A 742 -22.65 12.53 20.90
C ASP A 742 -23.19 13.95 20.74
N ILE A 743 -24.38 14.20 21.28
CA ILE A 743 -25.02 15.51 21.35
C ILE A 743 -25.21 15.97 22.80
N SER A 744 -24.41 15.40 23.70
CA SER A 744 -24.44 15.68 25.12
C SER A 744 -24.06 17.12 25.47
N LYS A 745 -24.41 17.59 26.66
CA LYS A 745 -24.12 18.94 27.17
C LYS A 745 -24.57 20.05 26.21
N ASN A 746 -25.84 20.08 25.91
CA ASN A 746 -26.51 21.09 25.12
C ASN A 746 -27.81 21.56 25.80
N ASN A 747 -28.59 22.39 25.13
CA ASN A 747 -29.90 22.87 25.61
C ASN A 747 -31.07 22.21 24.87
N LEU A 748 -30.90 20.94 24.44
CA LEU A 748 -31.91 20.20 23.70
C LEU A 748 -33.09 19.82 24.63
N PHE A 749 -34.30 19.90 24.12
CA PHE A 749 -35.51 19.54 24.88
C PHE A 749 -36.46 18.70 24.05
N GLY A 750 -37.55 18.24 24.68
CA GLY A 750 -38.55 17.38 24.04
C GLY A 750 -38.17 15.90 24.12
N PHE A 751 -38.65 15.10 23.19
CA PHE A 751 -38.55 13.65 23.26
C PHE A 751 -37.39 13.09 22.47
N ILE A 752 -36.84 11.96 22.89
CA ILE A 752 -35.95 11.16 22.06
C ILE A 752 -36.79 10.54 20.94
N PRO A 753 -36.50 10.78 19.66
CA PRO A 753 -37.28 10.26 18.55
C PRO A 753 -37.33 8.72 18.55
N ARG A 754 -38.51 8.10 18.46
CA ARG A 754 -38.63 6.63 18.43
C ARG A 754 -37.92 5.98 17.25
N CYS A 755 -37.79 6.70 16.14
CA CYS A 755 -37.07 6.22 14.95
C CYS A 755 -35.56 6.01 15.19
N VAL A 756 -34.99 6.38 16.35
CA VAL A 756 -33.59 6.13 16.70
C VAL A 756 -33.25 4.65 16.60
N GLY A 757 -34.22 3.75 16.81
CA GLY A 757 -34.03 2.32 16.59
C GLY A 757 -33.77 1.90 15.14
N ASN A 758 -33.92 2.80 14.16
CA ASN A 758 -33.65 2.54 12.74
C ASN A 758 -32.17 2.83 12.34
N LEU A 759 -31.34 3.26 13.28
CA LEU A 759 -29.91 3.52 13.01
C LEU A 759 -29.17 2.18 12.82
N SER A 760 -29.19 1.66 11.59
CA SER A 760 -28.64 0.34 11.25
C SER A 760 -27.13 0.23 11.45
N GLY A 761 -26.37 1.33 11.46
CA GLY A 761 -24.95 1.34 11.81
C GLY A 761 -24.64 0.73 13.20
N PHE A 762 -25.57 0.85 14.15
CA PHE A 762 -25.47 0.21 15.47
C PHE A 762 -25.92 -1.28 15.49
N GLN A 763 -26.20 -1.86 14.33
CA GLN A 763 -26.61 -3.27 14.20
C GLN A 763 -25.59 -4.08 13.38
N ILE A 764 -24.66 -3.43 12.69
CA ILE A 764 -23.68 -4.02 11.77
C ILE A 764 -22.30 -4.00 12.42
N GLU A 765 -21.48 -5.00 12.13
CA GLU A 765 -20.08 -5.01 12.48
C GLU A 765 -19.27 -4.42 11.30
N PHE A 766 -18.62 -3.28 11.52
CA PHE A 766 -17.77 -2.67 10.51
C PHE A 766 -16.49 -3.47 10.37
N THR A 767 -16.18 -3.93 9.16
CA THR A 767 -14.88 -4.54 8.85
C THR A 767 -13.84 -3.45 8.57
N SER A 768 -12.56 -3.76 8.83
CA SER A 768 -11.44 -2.82 8.77
C SER A 768 -11.20 -2.17 7.41
N ASP A 769 -11.77 -2.70 6.34
CA ASP A 769 -11.51 -2.22 4.97
C ASP A 769 -12.38 -1.01 4.56
N ASP A 770 -13.54 -0.82 5.20
CA ASP A 770 -14.48 0.25 4.84
C ASP A 770 -14.28 1.56 5.62
N ALA A 771 -13.69 1.49 6.80
CA ALA A 771 -13.36 2.66 7.64
C ALA A 771 -11.94 3.17 7.35
N ALA A 772 -11.64 3.39 6.08
CA ALA A 772 -10.32 3.76 5.62
C ALA A 772 -9.70 4.92 6.43
N ARG A 773 -8.67 4.58 7.21
CA ARG A 773 -7.46 5.39 7.44
C ARG A 773 -7.61 6.75 8.13
N TYR A 774 -8.67 7.03 8.86
CA TYR A 774 -8.62 8.15 9.80
C TYR A 774 -8.18 7.65 11.18
N GLU A 775 -6.93 7.81 11.50
CA GLU A 775 -6.36 7.63 12.84
C GLU A 775 -6.57 8.89 13.71
N GLY A 776 -7.71 9.53 13.57
CA GLY A 776 -8.08 10.70 14.36
C GLY A 776 -8.31 10.34 15.83
N ASN A 777 -8.00 11.28 16.70
CA ASN A 777 -8.23 11.14 18.14
C ASN A 777 -9.61 11.66 18.50
N LEU A 778 -10.54 10.79 18.88
CA LEU A 778 -11.86 11.17 19.35
C LEU A 778 -11.99 10.89 20.85
N GLN A 779 -12.40 11.91 21.63
CA GLN A 779 -12.69 11.75 23.04
C GLN A 779 -14.17 11.46 23.27
N LEU A 780 -14.48 10.30 23.82
CA LEU A 780 -15.82 9.85 24.16
C LEU A 780 -15.96 9.53 25.64
N VAL A 781 -17.14 9.69 26.18
CA VAL A 781 -17.43 9.25 27.54
C VAL A 781 -17.74 7.75 27.52
N ALA A 782 -16.85 6.94 28.05
CA ALA A 782 -17.05 5.50 28.21
C ALA A 782 -16.68 5.08 29.64
N LYS A 783 -17.45 4.17 30.22
CA LYS A 783 -17.22 3.66 31.59
C LYS A 783 -17.14 4.80 32.65
N GLY A 784 -17.99 5.82 32.49
CA GLY A 784 -18.08 6.98 33.40
C GLY A 784 -16.92 7.96 33.31
N ARG A 785 -16.00 7.84 32.37
CA ARG A 785 -14.84 8.73 32.20
C ARG A 785 -14.62 9.07 30.73
N LEU A 786 -13.94 10.19 30.50
CA LEU A 786 -13.51 10.59 29.15
C LEU A 786 -12.34 9.69 28.71
N VAL A 787 -12.52 8.99 27.60
CA VAL A 787 -11.53 8.09 27.00
C VAL A 787 -11.22 8.55 25.60
N GLN A 788 -9.94 8.57 25.24
CA GLN A 788 -9.48 8.88 23.90
C GLN A 788 -9.37 7.61 23.07
N TYR A 789 -10.03 7.59 21.94
CA TYR A 789 -9.99 6.51 20.95
C TYR A 789 -9.24 6.98 19.70
N SER A 790 -8.45 6.09 19.11
CA SER A 790 -7.70 6.36 17.87
C SER A 790 -7.88 5.21 16.88
N SER A 791 -6.98 4.26 16.84
CA SER A 791 -6.94 3.14 15.87
C SER A 791 -8.11 2.17 15.94
N ILE A 792 -8.88 2.16 17.05
CA ILE A 792 -10.05 1.28 17.26
C ILE A 792 -11.40 2.02 17.19
N LEU A 793 -11.40 3.25 16.71
CA LEU A 793 -12.58 4.11 16.68
C LEU A 793 -13.74 3.48 15.87
N ASN A 794 -13.44 2.74 14.82
CA ASN A 794 -14.38 2.00 14.01
C ASN A 794 -15.12 0.86 14.75
N LEU A 795 -14.60 0.43 15.90
CA LEU A 795 -15.21 -0.61 16.74
C LEU A 795 -16.12 -0.03 17.83
N VAL A 796 -16.15 1.31 17.99
CA VAL A 796 -16.88 1.99 19.05
C VAL A 796 -18.29 2.35 18.60
N ASN A 797 -19.29 1.81 19.27
CA ASN A 797 -20.70 2.15 19.06
C ASN A 797 -21.22 2.90 20.29
N SER A 798 -21.46 4.22 20.17
CA SER A 798 -21.78 5.07 21.31
C SER A 798 -22.91 6.07 21.02
N ILE A 799 -23.88 6.14 21.94
CA ILE A 799 -24.92 7.18 21.98
C ILE A 799 -24.81 7.92 23.32
N ASP A 800 -24.48 9.21 23.28
CA ASP A 800 -24.46 10.11 24.43
C ASP A 800 -25.41 11.31 24.21
N LEU A 801 -26.52 11.32 24.91
CA LEU A 801 -27.51 12.40 24.93
C LEU A 801 -27.54 13.11 26.30
N SER A 802 -26.56 12.87 27.17
CA SER A 802 -26.54 13.33 28.55
C SER A 802 -26.49 14.84 28.66
N ASN A 803 -26.86 15.33 29.82
CA ASN A 803 -26.77 16.74 30.19
C ASN A 803 -27.49 17.66 29.19
N ASN A 804 -28.79 17.40 29.01
CA ASN A 804 -29.71 18.15 28.20
C ASN A 804 -31.05 18.37 29.00
N ALA A 805 -32.08 18.88 28.36
CA ALA A 805 -33.40 19.03 28.93
C ALA A 805 -34.43 18.07 28.28
N LEU A 806 -33.98 16.89 27.85
CA LEU A 806 -34.86 15.90 27.21
C LEU A 806 -35.87 15.34 28.19
N SER A 807 -37.10 15.12 27.75
CA SER A 807 -38.22 14.70 28.58
C SER A 807 -39.00 13.53 27.94
N GLY A 808 -39.99 13.02 28.63
CA GLY A 808 -40.79 11.87 28.20
C GLY A 808 -40.10 10.53 28.45
N ASP A 809 -40.66 9.47 27.91
CA ASP A 809 -40.20 8.12 28.14
C ASP A 809 -38.98 7.77 27.27
N ILE A 810 -38.12 6.87 27.79
CA ILE A 810 -37.05 6.27 27.00
C ILE A 810 -37.66 5.35 25.95
N PRO A 811 -37.40 5.58 24.63
CA PRO A 811 -37.95 4.74 23.58
C PRO A 811 -37.50 3.27 23.69
N SER A 812 -38.45 2.33 23.68
CA SER A 812 -38.14 0.88 23.66
C SER A 812 -37.40 0.48 22.39
N GLU A 813 -37.52 1.23 21.31
CA GLU A 813 -36.87 1.05 20.01
C GLU A 813 -35.34 1.15 20.08
N LEU A 814 -34.78 1.79 21.10
CA LEU A 814 -33.30 1.76 21.35
C LEU A 814 -32.79 0.33 21.56
N ALA A 815 -33.63 -0.59 22.04
CA ALA A 815 -33.27 -1.99 22.22
C ALA A 815 -32.96 -2.75 20.92
N SER A 816 -33.33 -2.19 19.75
CA SER A 816 -33.02 -2.77 18.44
C SER A 816 -31.54 -2.55 18.01
N LEU A 817 -30.82 -1.66 18.69
CA LEU A 817 -29.43 -1.32 18.41
C LEU A 817 -28.46 -2.37 18.99
N SER A 818 -28.47 -3.59 18.48
CA SER A 818 -27.86 -4.77 19.10
C SER A 818 -26.35 -4.67 19.35
N LYS A 819 -25.63 -3.84 18.57
CA LYS A 819 -24.18 -3.62 18.71
C LYS A 819 -23.82 -2.37 19.52
N LEU A 820 -24.79 -1.72 20.16
CA LEU A 820 -24.55 -0.54 20.98
C LEU A 820 -23.69 -0.91 22.20
N GLY A 821 -22.54 -0.24 22.33
CA GLY A 821 -21.60 -0.45 23.44
C GLY A 821 -21.77 0.55 24.59
N THR A 822 -22.13 1.80 24.28
CA THR A 822 -22.33 2.86 25.28
C THR A 822 -23.64 3.59 25.05
N LEU A 823 -24.46 3.65 26.11
CA LEU A 823 -25.67 4.47 26.18
C LEU A 823 -25.64 5.38 27.40
N ASN A 824 -25.54 6.68 27.17
CA ASN A 824 -25.56 7.69 28.23
C ASN A 824 -26.74 8.65 28.04
N LEU A 825 -27.73 8.58 28.90
CA LEU A 825 -28.91 9.44 28.92
C LEU A 825 -28.97 10.27 30.23
N SER A 826 -27.90 10.32 30.99
CA SER A 826 -27.87 10.93 32.33
C SER A 826 -28.13 12.42 32.28
N THR A 827 -28.58 12.97 33.39
CA THR A 827 -28.77 14.42 33.58
C THR A 827 -29.74 15.00 32.52
N ASN A 828 -30.96 14.48 32.52
CA ASN A 828 -32.08 14.91 31.70
C ASN A 828 -33.38 14.98 32.55
N HIS A 829 -34.53 15.14 31.91
CA HIS A 829 -35.86 15.12 32.56
C HIS A 829 -36.69 13.90 32.09
N LEU A 830 -36.05 12.78 31.77
CA LEU A 830 -36.69 11.58 31.27
C LEU A 830 -37.58 10.97 32.36
N THR A 831 -38.74 10.53 31.95
CA THR A 831 -39.82 9.96 32.81
C THR A 831 -40.08 8.50 32.43
N GLY A 832 -41.10 7.91 33.07
CA GLY A 832 -41.52 6.55 32.74
C GLY A 832 -40.60 5.46 33.28
N ARG A 833 -40.66 4.30 32.67
CA ARG A 833 -39.92 3.12 33.11
C ARG A 833 -38.67 2.87 32.24
N ILE A 834 -37.66 2.21 32.80
CA ILE A 834 -36.58 1.66 32.01
C ILE A 834 -37.18 0.55 31.13
N PRO A 835 -36.98 0.59 29.78
CA PRO A 835 -37.52 -0.41 28.89
C PRO A 835 -37.05 -1.81 29.20
N PRO A 836 -37.92 -2.81 29.42
CA PRO A 836 -37.50 -4.19 29.68
C PRO A 836 -36.65 -4.80 28.54
N ASP A 837 -36.90 -4.36 27.32
CA ASP A 837 -36.18 -4.81 26.11
C ASP A 837 -34.69 -4.44 26.08
N PHE A 838 -34.21 -3.56 26.97
CA PHE A 838 -32.77 -3.24 27.06
C PHE A 838 -31.92 -4.46 27.37
N GLY A 839 -32.46 -5.53 27.95
CA GLY A 839 -31.77 -6.82 28.08
C GLY A 839 -31.36 -7.47 26.76
N LYS A 840 -31.82 -6.96 25.59
CA LYS A 840 -31.41 -7.40 24.24
C LYS A 840 -30.13 -6.71 23.73
N LEU A 841 -29.64 -5.69 24.42
CA LEU A 841 -28.41 -4.95 24.06
C LEU A 841 -27.18 -5.73 24.50
N GLU A 842 -26.94 -6.90 23.93
CA GLU A 842 -25.93 -7.87 24.37
C GLU A 842 -24.52 -7.29 24.42
N TRP A 843 -24.20 -6.31 23.59
CA TRP A 843 -22.89 -5.66 23.51
C TRP A 843 -22.72 -4.46 24.44
N LEU A 844 -23.75 -4.10 25.23
CA LEU A 844 -23.72 -2.91 26.06
C LEU A 844 -22.70 -3.06 27.22
N GLU A 845 -21.67 -2.21 27.19
CA GLU A 845 -20.65 -2.10 28.24
C GLU A 845 -20.92 -1.00 29.25
N THR A 846 -21.57 0.08 28.81
CA THR A 846 -21.85 1.28 29.63
C THR A 846 -23.33 1.67 29.51
N LEU A 847 -24.02 1.80 30.64
CA LEU A 847 -25.36 2.34 30.75
C LEU A 847 -25.42 3.37 31.88
N ASP A 848 -25.58 4.65 31.52
CA ASP A 848 -25.81 5.73 32.49
C ASP A 848 -27.18 6.39 32.27
N LEU A 849 -28.09 6.17 33.20
CA LEU A 849 -29.43 6.76 33.24
C LEU A 849 -29.60 7.69 34.45
N SER A 850 -28.51 8.04 35.14
CA SER A 850 -28.55 8.81 36.40
C SER A 850 -29.13 10.20 36.23
N LYS A 851 -29.62 10.78 37.34
CA LYS A 851 -30.14 12.16 37.36
C LYS A 851 -31.26 12.40 36.35
N ASN A 852 -32.31 11.57 36.42
CA ASN A 852 -33.52 11.68 35.66
C ASN A 852 -34.74 11.56 36.56
N GLN A 853 -35.95 11.41 36.00
CA GLN A 853 -37.19 11.23 36.73
C GLN A 853 -37.80 9.82 36.45
N LEU A 854 -36.94 8.84 36.16
CA LEU A 854 -37.36 7.47 35.86
C LEU A 854 -38.01 6.82 37.08
N SER A 855 -39.04 6.00 36.84
CA SER A 855 -39.82 5.37 37.89
C SER A 855 -40.04 3.88 37.63
N GLY A 856 -40.65 3.19 38.61
CA GLY A 856 -40.90 1.76 38.51
C GLY A 856 -39.67 0.89 38.85
N PRO A 857 -39.78 -0.42 38.66
CA PRO A 857 -38.71 -1.36 39.01
C PRO A 857 -37.59 -1.38 37.96
N ILE A 858 -36.41 -1.75 38.41
CA ILE A 858 -35.28 -2.08 37.54
C ILE A 858 -35.62 -3.39 36.80
N PRO A 859 -35.64 -3.43 35.46
CA PRO A 859 -35.99 -4.64 34.70
C PRO A 859 -35.01 -5.78 34.99
N THR A 860 -35.52 -6.95 35.34
CA THR A 860 -34.70 -8.15 35.64
C THR A 860 -33.86 -8.61 34.44
N ASN A 861 -34.32 -8.33 33.20
CA ASN A 861 -33.61 -8.66 31.96
C ASN A 861 -32.30 -7.89 31.77
N LEU A 862 -32.11 -6.78 32.47
CA LEU A 862 -30.81 -6.10 32.47
C LEU A 862 -29.69 -6.97 33.07
N ALA A 863 -30.02 -7.92 33.94
CA ALA A 863 -29.05 -8.86 34.50
C ALA A 863 -28.44 -9.81 33.44
N SER A 864 -29.04 -9.94 32.25
CA SER A 864 -28.53 -10.76 31.14
C SER A 864 -27.40 -10.08 30.34
N LEU A 865 -27.16 -8.78 30.54
CA LEU A 865 -26.12 -8.01 29.85
C LEU A 865 -24.73 -8.36 30.36
N THR A 866 -24.14 -9.42 29.83
CA THR A 866 -22.85 -9.99 30.31
C THR A 866 -21.64 -9.09 30.10
N PHE A 867 -21.69 -8.16 29.14
CA PHE A 867 -20.63 -7.19 28.89
C PHE A 867 -20.75 -5.89 29.69
N LEU A 868 -21.87 -5.69 30.42
CA LEU A 868 -22.12 -4.47 31.15
C LEU A 868 -21.11 -4.31 32.31
N ASN A 869 -20.22 -3.35 32.15
CA ASN A 869 -19.11 -3.06 33.05
C ASN A 869 -19.39 -1.80 33.90
N HIS A 870 -20.12 -0.86 33.36
CA HIS A 870 -20.46 0.40 34.01
C HIS A 870 -21.98 0.64 33.97
N LEU A 871 -22.59 0.70 35.15
CA LEU A 871 -24.01 1.04 35.33
C LEU A 871 -24.11 2.23 36.29
N ASN A 872 -24.99 3.17 35.98
CA ASN A 872 -25.34 4.26 36.86
C ASN A 872 -26.83 4.59 36.75
N LEU A 873 -27.61 4.31 37.77
CA LEU A 873 -29.04 4.54 37.91
C LEU A 873 -29.37 5.57 38.98
N SER A 874 -28.34 6.19 39.59
CA SER A 874 -28.49 7.10 40.71
C SER A 874 -29.38 8.31 40.41
N TYR A 875 -29.97 8.84 41.48
CA TYR A 875 -30.81 10.06 41.42
C TYR A 875 -31.96 9.96 40.41
N ASN A 876 -32.86 8.97 40.64
CA ASN A 876 -34.11 8.75 39.96
C ASN A 876 -35.24 8.50 40.96
N ASN A 877 -36.38 8.08 40.49
CA ASN A 877 -37.53 7.66 41.33
C ASN A 877 -37.84 6.16 41.18
N LEU A 878 -36.80 5.35 41.05
CA LEU A 878 -36.92 3.90 40.84
C LEU A 878 -37.39 3.22 42.15
N THR A 879 -38.11 2.11 42.00
CA THR A 879 -38.77 1.42 43.11
C THR A 879 -38.56 -0.10 43.06
N GLY A 880 -38.72 -0.77 44.20
CA GLY A 880 -38.68 -2.23 44.28
C GLY A 880 -37.30 -2.81 44.51
N GLN A 881 -37.19 -4.12 44.37
CA GLN A 881 -35.97 -4.86 44.65
C GLN A 881 -34.95 -4.74 43.48
N ILE A 882 -33.69 -4.53 43.83
CA ILE A 882 -32.57 -4.57 42.87
C ILE A 882 -32.43 -6.02 42.38
N PRO A 883 -32.35 -6.26 41.03
CA PRO A 883 -32.12 -7.61 40.52
C PRO A 883 -30.83 -8.25 41.03
N THR A 884 -30.86 -9.54 41.37
CA THR A 884 -29.74 -10.24 42.04
C THR A 884 -29.03 -11.28 41.17
N GLY A 885 -29.32 -11.34 39.87
CA GLY A 885 -28.77 -12.35 38.96
C GLY A 885 -27.56 -11.89 38.17
N ASN A 886 -26.75 -12.84 37.69
CA ASN A 886 -25.66 -12.68 36.71
C ASN A 886 -24.78 -11.42 36.91
N GLN A 887 -24.75 -10.51 35.91
CA GLN A 887 -23.87 -9.34 35.90
C GLN A 887 -24.11 -8.38 37.09
N PHE A 888 -25.34 -8.27 37.64
CA PHE A 888 -25.64 -7.41 38.78
C PHE A 888 -24.90 -7.84 40.07
N GLN A 889 -24.44 -9.09 40.17
CA GLN A 889 -23.60 -9.54 41.29
C GLN A 889 -22.22 -8.85 41.30
N THR A 890 -21.74 -8.36 40.17
CA THR A 890 -20.47 -7.63 40.06
C THR A 890 -20.62 -6.12 40.26
N LEU A 891 -21.84 -5.60 40.18
CA LEU A 891 -22.19 -4.16 40.30
C LEU A 891 -22.56 -3.84 41.75
N THR A 892 -21.61 -4.01 42.64
CA THR A 892 -21.82 -3.98 44.13
C THR A 892 -21.63 -2.60 44.77
N ASP A 893 -21.33 -1.57 43.96
CA ASP A 893 -21.16 -0.20 44.46
C ASP A 893 -22.55 0.44 44.75
N PRO A 894 -22.87 0.78 46.01
CA PRO A 894 -24.15 1.39 46.36
C PRO A 894 -24.40 2.75 45.65
N SER A 895 -23.33 3.43 45.24
CA SER A 895 -23.46 4.72 44.54
C SER A 895 -24.21 4.62 43.18
N ILE A 896 -24.21 3.46 42.54
CA ILE A 896 -24.95 3.15 41.31
C ILE A 896 -26.45 3.43 41.48
N TYR A 897 -27.00 3.13 42.66
CA TYR A 897 -28.42 3.17 43.00
C TYR A 897 -28.82 4.34 43.90
N MET A 898 -27.84 5.14 44.33
CA MET A 898 -28.03 6.25 45.29
C MET A 898 -29.12 7.23 44.82
N GLY A 899 -29.89 7.80 45.76
CA GLY A 899 -30.91 8.80 45.40
C GLY A 899 -32.21 8.21 44.85
N ASN A 900 -32.43 6.89 44.93
CA ASN A 900 -33.70 6.20 44.68
C ASN A 900 -34.26 5.67 45.98
N ASN A 901 -35.03 6.48 46.67
CA ASN A 901 -35.47 6.20 48.05
C ASN A 901 -36.38 4.97 48.23
N ALA A 902 -36.97 4.47 47.14
CA ALA A 902 -37.88 3.31 47.15
C ALA A 902 -37.25 2.03 46.56
N LEU A 903 -35.91 2.04 46.30
CA LEU A 903 -35.18 0.82 45.98
C LEU A 903 -34.74 0.10 47.27
N CYS A 904 -34.74 -1.22 47.23
CA CYS A 904 -34.33 -2.09 48.33
C CYS A 904 -33.51 -3.30 47.84
N GLY A 905 -32.83 -3.96 48.76
CA GLY A 905 -32.00 -5.13 48.45
C GLY A 905 -30.53 -4.80 48.20
N PHE A 906 -29.69 -5.83 48.19
CA PHE A 906 -28.25 -5.68 47.97
C PHE A 906 -27.93 -4.94 46.63
N PRO A 907 -26.98 -3.98 46.59
CA PRO A 907 -26.00 -3.62 47.64
C PRO A 907 -26.44 -2.51 48.61
N LEU A 908 -27.69 -2.08 48.52
CA LEU A 908 -28.22 -1.10 49.48
C LEU A 908 -28.49 -1.77 50.82
N SER A 909 -28.33 -1.02 51.94
CA SER A 909 -28.62 -1.47 53.29
C SER A 909 -30.11 -1.55 53.66
N VAL A 910 -30.99 -1.21 52.73
CA VAL A 910 -32.46 -1.21 52.89
C VAL A 910 -33.00 -2.57 52.54
N GLU A 911 -33.53 -3.30 53.54
CA GLU A 911 -34.20 -4.57 53.29
C GLU A 911 -35.58 -4.33 52.61
N CYS A 912 -35.97 -5.25 51.70
CA CYS A 912 -37.25 -5.18 51.03
C CYS A 912 -38.36 -5.74 51.98
N ASP A 913 -39.33 -4.91 52.35
CA ASP A 913 -40.50 -5.34 53.11
C ASP A 913 -41.33 -6.38 52.32
N VAL A 914 -41.19 -7.62 52.67
CA VAL A 914 -42.03 -8.71 52.14
C VAL A 914 -43.41 -8.62 52.77
N LYS A 915 -44.37 -7.94 52.09
CA LYS A 915 -45.79 -8.08 52.40
C LYS A 915 -46.24 -9.48 52.03
N ILE A 916 -46.18 -10.39 53.03
CA ILE A 916 -46.77 -11.72 52.93
C ILE A 916 -48.28 -11.52 52.99
N SER A 917 -49.03 -11.81 51.91
CA SER A 917 -50.47 -12.03 51.96
C SER A 917 -50.72 -13.37 52.69
N PRO A 918 -51.65 -13.46 53.64
CA PRO A 918 -51.87 -14.70 54.31
C PRO A 918 -52.75 -15.63 53.49
N PHE A 919 -52.28 -16.74 53.05
CA PHE A 919 -53.08 -17.93 52.76
C PHE A 919 -52.85 -18.93 53.90
N PRO A 920 -53.94 -19.52 54.40
CA PRO A 920 -53.85 -20.37 55.59
C PRO A 920 -53.54 -21.83 55.22
N GLY A 921 -52.62 -22.39 55.98
CA GLY A 921 -52.60 -23.83 56.34
C GLY A 921 -51.71 -24.73 55.52
N GLN A 922 -50.58 -25.10 56.10
CA GLN A 922 -50.25 -26.46 56.56
C GLN A 922 -48.76 -26.61 56.87
N ASN A 923 -48.58 -27.02 58.11
CA ASN A 923 -47.51 -27.89 58.69
C ASN A 923 -45.99 -27.56 58.44
N ASN A 924 -45.39 -27.24 59.54
CA ASN A 924 -43.94 -27.32 59.78
C ASN A 924 -43.39 -28.69 59.40
N VAL A 925 -42.36 -28.68 58.56
CA VAL A 925 -41.30 -29.69 58.56
C VAL A 925 -39.95 -28.96 58.44
N ASP A 926 -39.15 -29.18 59.46
CA ASP A 926 -37.76 -28.72 59.53
C ASP A 926 -36.94 -29.16 58.30
N ILE A 927 -36.44 -28.18 57.49
CA ILE A 927 -35.44 -28.41 56.51
C ILE A 927 -34.37 -27.33 56.67
N ASP A 928 -33.51 -27.49 57.64
CA ASP A 928 -32.37 -26.58 57.86
C ASP A 928 -31.00 -27.26 57.79
N ASP A 929 -30.96 -28.55 57.41
CA ASP A 929 -29.71 -29.32 57.41
C ASP A 929 -29.19 -29.81 56.05
N LYS A 930 -29.84 -29.51 54.93
CA LYS A 930 -29.38 -29.96 53.58
C LYS A 930 -28.54 -28.94 52.81
N ASN A 931 -28.67 -27.65 53.07
CA ASN A 931 -27.98 -26.60 52.31
C ASN A 931 -26.49 -26.46 52.76
N GLU A 932 -26.13 -26.83 53.94
CA GLU A 932 -24.72 -26.79 54.38
C GLU A 932 -23.91 -27.97 53.76
N LEU A 933 -24.52 -29.13 53.62
CA LEU A 933 -23.84 -30.31 53.01
C LEU A 933 -23.60 -30.12 51.51
N GLU A 934 -24.53 -29.50 50.77
CA GLU A 934 -24.32 -29.21 49.33
C GLU A 934 -23.24 -28.17 49.09
N LYS A 935 -23.12 -27.14 49.94
CA LYS A 935 -22.01 -26.16 49.87
C LYS A 935 -20.68 -26.82 50.17
N VAL A 936 -20.59 -27.70 51.18
CA VAL A 936 -19.34 -28.43 51.49
C VAL A 936 -18.94 -29.37 50.35
N TRP A 937 -19.91 -30.06 49.73
CA TRP A 937 -19.64 -30.88 48.56
C TRP A 937 -19.17 -30.04 47.34
N LEU A 938 -19.79 -28.91 47.07
CA LEU A 938 -19.40 -28.01 45.98
C LEU A 938 -17.98 -27.47 46.20
N PHE A 939 -17.67 -26.98 47.39
CA PHE A 939 -16.30 -26.50 47.72
C PHE A 939 -15.27 -27.63 47.71
N SER A 940 -15.64 -28.86 48.09
CA SER A 940 -14.75 -30.02 48.04
C SER A 940 -14.46 -30.42 46.56
N PHE A 941 -15.46 -30.41 45.68
CA PHE A 941 -15.24 -30.69 44.25
C PHE A 941 -14.46 -29.60 43.53
N VAL A 942 -14.71 -28.32 43.86
CA VAL A 942 -13.93 -27.19 43.33
C VAL A 942 -12.48 -27.26 43.83
N GLY A 943 -12.26 -27.56 45.10
CA GLY A 943 -10.94 -27.77 45.67
C GLY A 943 -10.19 -28.95 45.05
N LEU A 944 -10.87 -30.08 44.85
CA LEU A 944 -10.30 -31.27 44.20
C LEU A 944 -9.98 -31.01 42.72
N GLY A 945 -10.84 -30.32 42.02
CA GLY A 945 -10.64 -29.92 40.59
C GLY A 945 -9.47 -28.98 40.43
N PHE A 946 -9.35 -27.98 41.34
CA PHE A 946 -8.21 -27.07 41.37
C PHE A 946 -6.90 -27.81 41.69
N PHE A 947 -6.92 -28.73 42.72
CA PHE A 947 -5.76 -29.51 43.12
C PHE A 947 -5.30 -30.46 42.00
N THR A 948 -6.20 -31.18 41.36
CA THR A 948 -5.88 -32.07 40.23
C THR A 948 -5.43 -31.30 38.99
N GLY A 949 -6.05 -30.19 38.69
CA GLY A 949 -5.65 -29.30 37.58
C GLY A 949 -4.28 -28.68 37.77
N PHE A 950 -4.02 -28.18 38.99
CA PHE A 950 -2.71 -27.63 39.40
C PHE A 950 -1.60 -28.68 39.27
N TRP A 951 -1.80 -29.89 39.81
CA TRP A 951 -0.81 -30.95 39.73
C TRP A 951 -0.65 -31.56 38.34
N ALA A 952 -1.70 -31.54 37.51
CA ALA A 952 -1.59 -31.92 36.11
C ALA A 952 -0.71 -30.93 35.35
N ILE A 953 -0.90 -29.62 35.52
CA ILE A 953 -0.05 -28.58 34.92
C ILE A 953 1.39 -28.69 35.45
N CYS A 954 1.59 -28.83 36.75
CA CYS A 954 2.92 -29.03 37.34
C CYS A 954 3.60 -30.30 36.79
N GLY A 955 2.87 -31.39 36.68
CA GLY A 955 3.36 -32.66 36.15
C GLY A 955 3.76 -32.54 34.67
N PHE A 956 2.96 -31.83 33.87
CA PHE A 956 3.29 -31.53 32.47
C PHE A 956 4.56 -30.68 32.34
N LEU A 957 4.70 -29.64 33.16
CA LEU A 957 5.89 -28.77 33.18
C LEU A 957 7.15 -29.50 33.66
N ILE A 958 7.02 -30.53 34.50
CA ILE A 958 8.15 -31.37 34.98
C ILE A 958 8.58 -32.38 33.91
N LEU A 959 7.64 -32.98 33.18
CA LEU A 959 7.88 -34.07 32.25
C LEU A 959 8.25 -33.63 30.83
N LYS A 960 7.89 -32.40 30.42
CA LYS A 960 8.13 -31.84 29.08
C LYS A 960 8.97 -30.57 29.16
N THR A 961 10.28 -30.69 29.08
CA THR A 961 11.23 -29.57 29.20
C THR A 961 10.95 -28.43 28.19
N GLN A 962 10.56 -28.76 26.96
CA GLN A 962 10.22 -27.78 25.93
C GLN A 962 9.01 -26.89 26.30
N TRP A 963 8.00 -27.46 26.97
CA TRP A 963 6.81 -26.69 27.41
C TRP A 963 7.11 -25.84 28.64
N ARG A 964 7.97 -26.32 29.53
CA ARG A 964 8.46 -25.58 30.67
C ARG A 964 9.20 -24.33 30.25
N ASP A 965 10.13 -24.47 29.29
CA ASP A 965 10.94 -23.36 28.81
C ASP A 965 10.08 -22.33 28.05
N ALA A 966 9.10 -22.79 27.28
CA ALA A 966 8.12 -21.90 26.64
C ALA A 966 7.23 -21.15 27.64
N TYR A 967 6.79 -21.81 28.72
CA TYR A 967 5.97 -21.20 29.77
C TYR A 967 6.76 -20.15 30.57
N PHE A 968 7.98 -20.46 30.99
CA PHE A 968 8.81 -19.47 31.71
C PHE A 968 9.21 -18.30 30.80
N GLN A 969 9.52 -18.52 29.54
CA GLN A 969 9.73 -17.43 28.60
C GLN A 969 8.48 -16.56 28.36
N PHE A 970 7.30 -17.14 28.42
CA PHE A 970 6.03 -16.40 28.38
C PHE A 970 5.84 -15.57 29.66
N VAL A 971 6.09 -16.15 30.85
CA VAL A 971 5.99 -15.46 32.12
C VAL A 971 7.03 -14.32 32.20
N ASP A 972 8.26 -14.55 31.81
CA ASP A 972 9.31 -13.53 31.77
C ASP A 972 8.96 -12.37 30.84
N ARG A 973 8.37 -12.65 29.68
CA ARG A 973 7.86 -11.62 28.76
C ARG A 973 6.70 -10.82 29.37
N MET A 974 5.80 -11.47 30.10
CA MET A 974 4.71 -10.80 30.80
C MET A 974 5.22 -9.95 31.98
N LEU A 975 6.19 -10.41 32.72
CA LEU A 975 6.81 -9.66 33.81
C LEU A 975 7.63 -8.49 33.30
N ALA A 976 8.36 -8.64 32.21
CA ALA A 976 9.08 -7.56 31.55
C ALA A 976 8.11 -6.48 31.01
N ARG A 977 6.97 -6.86 30.42
CA ARG A 977 5.91 -5.92 30.02
C ARG A 977 5.34 -5.15 31.21
N ASN A 978 5.08 -5.82 32.33
CA ASN A 978 4.54 -5.17 33.51
C ASN A 978 5.57 -4.28 34.25
N SER A 979 6.85 -4.62 34.22
CA SER A 979 7.91 -3.80 34.84
C SER A 979 8.13 -2.50 34.05
N VAL A 980 8.06 -2.53 32.72
CA VAL A 980 8.13 -1.33 31.84
C VAL A 980 6.89 -0.45 32.05
N TYR A 981 5.72 -1.05 32.23
CA TYR A 981 4.48 -0.31 32.54
C TYR A 981 4.52 0.36 33.92
N LEU A 982 5.07 -0.32 34.93
CA LEU A 982 5.25 0.23 36.27
C LEU A 982 6.35 1.30 36.30
N GLN A 983 7.46 1.13 35.62
CA GLN A 983 8.51 2.17 35.51
C GLN A 983 7.98 3.44 34.84
N ARG A 984 7.15 3.33 33.79
CA ARG A 984 6.50 4.50 33.17
C ARG A 984 5.51 5.21 34.10
N LYS A 985 4.82 4.47 34.97
CA LYS A 985 3.93 5.08 35.97
C LYS A 985 4.71 5.77 37.09
N PHE A 986 5.86 5.23 37.50
CA PHE A 986 6.70 5.82 38.54
C PHE A 986 7.49 7.04 38.03
N SER A 987 8.02 7.04 36.79
CA SER A 987 8.71 8.19 36.21
C SER A 987 7.75 9.39 35.95
N GLY A 988 6.50 9.13 35.56
CA GLY A 988 5.47 10.16 35.46
C GLY A 988 5.03 10.74 36.82
N TRP A 989 5.11 9.92 37.90
CA TRP A 989 4.77 10.38 39.24
C TRP A 989 5.89 11.16 39.92
N VAL A 990 7.15 10.83 39.64
CA VAL A 990 8.34 11.57 40.11
C VAL A 990 8.45 12.92 39.39
N ALA A 991 8.21 12.98 38.07
CA ALA A 991 8.19 14.23 37.31
C ALA A 991 7.02 15.16 37.71
N GLY A 992 5.87 14.59 38.10
CA GLY A 992 4.74 15.36 38.66
C GLY A 992 4.99 15.93 40.05
N LYS A 993 5.87 15.31 40.85
CA LYS A 993 6.21 15.78 42.19
C LYS A 993 7.29 16.86 42.19
N GLU A 994 8.27 16.80 41.29
CA GLU A 994 9.27 17.87 41.12
C GLU A 994 8.68 19.18 40.58
N ASN A 995 7.66 19.11 39.72
CA ASN A 995 6.96 20.30 39.25
C ASN A 995 5.98 20.92 40.28
N SER A 996 5.55 20.18 41.29
CA SER A 996 4.73 20.76 42.38
C SER A 996 5.56 21.40 43.50
N GLU A 997 6.80 21.00 43.73
CA GLU A 997 7.71 21.66 44.71
C GLU A 997 8.39 22.92 44.16
N HIS A 998 8.50 23.06 42.81
CA HIS A 998 9.05 24.31 42.22
C HIS A 998 8.01 25.43 42.01
N SER A 999 6.71 25.15 42.11
CA SER A 999 5.67 26.18 42.06
C SER A 999 5.42 26.85 43.43
N ASP A 1000 5.71 26.17 44.54
CA ASP A 1000 5.52 26.76 45.88
C ASP A 1000 6.68 27.66 46.37
N HIS A 1001 7.84 27.62 45.74
CA HIS A 1001 8.96 28.53 46.04
C HIS A 1001 9.01 29.85 45.28
N ARG A 1002 8.09 30.05 44.30
CA ARG A 1002 7.97 31.36 43.60
C ARG A 1002 6.82 32.27 44.08
N ALA A 1003 6.07 31.84 45.09
CA ALA A 1003 5.00 32.64 45.70
C ALA A 1003 5.40 33.31 47.03
N ARG A 1004 6.69 33.21 47.43
CA ARG A 1004 7.22 33.94 48.59
C ARG A 1004 8.61 34.50 48.33
N ASN A 1005 8.66 35.54 47.46
CA ASN A 1005 9.62 36.66 47.51
C ASN A 1005 9.17 37.73 46.52
#